data_73c3abbe7de8000f7b59f3cadfd66849
#
_entry.id   73c3abbe7de8000f7b59f3cadfd66849
#
_cell.length_a   1.000
_cell.length_b   1.000
_cell.length_c   1.000
_cell.angle_alpha   90.00
_cell.angle_beta   90.00
_cell.angle_gamma   90.00
#
_symmetry.space_group_name_H-M   'P 1'
#
loop_
_entity.id
_entity.type
_entity.pdbx_description
1 polymer ?
#
loop_
_entity_poly.entity_id
_entity_poly.type
_entity_poly.pdbx_seq_one_letter_code
_entity_poly.pdbx_strand_id
1 'polypeptide(L)'
;MPTVLALCAFAVAVGAAQLIPQLPTRALSSGVFVFALAIGIWQLVRPWRVGVVPMLCVALALGSGYAWLRADLRMSQVLPTEWEGRDIELVGIIDELPQADAQGVRFAFAVDRVLTPLATVPPRIALGWYKATIKELQGEPLPTLHAGERWQLTVRLKRPHGYANANGFDVEAWMLENELRATGSVRGDEPNRRLAANAGRPIDYVNQLRDRIRERMRQALADKPYAGVLIALGLGDQRAISEADWALFNATAVSHLLSISGAHVTLFATWVAWLVFALWRRSPRLMSHLPAQQAASIVAAVIALAYAVLAGFAVPAQRTCYMLLTVALALSLRRSLSPWLILAWALVVVLVIDPWAVLAVGFWFSFSAVAMLMYVTVGRVGERPWWHTLLVTQAAVTFGLVPLSVAMFQQVSLVGPIANAVAIPLVTMGVVPLTLIWMLIPIDALLATAHQLITWLTLGLQWLMTLPAPLWTQHAPPWWTVALALLGSLVLLAPRGWPHRWLGVLWCVPLFAITPEPPAVGEFKLTILDIGQGTAAVVQTANHTLVYDTGPKWTDNTDAGSRLIAPYLRAAGSSRIQGLVVSHLDIDHSGGAKSLLNSVPIDWMLTSVFAEAGIVKTAEQRGVKTLGCAAGQTWIWDDVRFDVLHPDAANYSEAKLKTNDRSCVVKVSAKSFSVLLTADVEAMSEADIIERYAAHPEVLKSDVLMMPHHGSLTSSTPEFIEAVAPKLAVINAGYRNRFGHPRDGVLSRYVERNIPVLRTDWHGAITINSAQGLTTIAKERDTRQRYWVDRPDPADRRPIE
;
A
#
# COMPACT_ATOMS: atom_id res chain seq x y z
N MET A 1 -3.36 -29.19 -22.67
CA MET A 1 -4.24 -28.81 -21.54
C MET A 1 -3.74 -29.27 -20.16
N PRO A 2 -3.39 -30.54 -19.91
CA PRO A 2 -2.93 -30.99 -18.59
C PRO A 2 -1.75 -30.18 -18.02
N THR A 3 -0.75 -29.88 -18.83
CA THR A 3 0.43 -29.10 -18.42
C THR A 3 0.06 -27.68 -17.96
N VAL A 4 -0.86 -27.00 -18.67
CA VAL A 4 -1.34 -25.65 -18.26
C VAL A 4 -2.03 -25.73 -16.90
N LEU A 5 -2.88 -26.73 -16.68
CA LEU A 5 -3.55 -26.95 -15.40
C LEU A 5 -2.56 -27.20 -14.25
N ALA A 6 -1.49 -27.99 -14.51
CA ALA A 6 -0.45 -28.23 -13.50
C ALA A 6 0.33 -26.94 -13.13
N LEU A 7 0.72 -26.15 -14.15
CA LEU A 7 1.39 -24.87 -13.92
C LEU A 7 0.49 -23.89 -13.14
N CYS A 8 -0.81 -23.84 -13.47
CA CYS A 8 -1.78 -23.05 -12.71
C CYS A 8 -1.96 -23.59 -11.28
N ALA A 9 -1.98 -24.90 -11.07
CA ALA A 9 -2.05 -25.52 -9.75
C ALA A 9 -0.83 -25.14 -8.89
N PHE A 10 0.37 -25.16 -9.47
CA PHE A 10 1.58 -24.67 -8.79
C PHE A 10 1.41 -23.21 -8.35
N ALA A 11 0.94 -22.34 -9.24
CA ALA A 11 0.74 -20.93 -8.94
C ALA A 11 -0.32 -20.70 -7.83
N VAL A 12 -1.43 -21.45 -7.87
CA VAL A 12 -2.46 -21.42 -6.83
C VAL A 12 -1.89 -21.85 -5.49
N ALA A 13 -1.05 -22.90 -5.46
CA ALA A 13 -0.41 -23.38 -4.23
C ALA A 13 0.56 -22.35 -3.65
N VAL A 14 1.37 -21.69 -4.49
CA VAL A 14 2.24 -20.59 -4.06
C VAL A 14 1.42 -19.45 -3.44
N GLY A 15 0.30 -19.07 -4.07
CA GLY A 15 -0.60 -18.04 -3.56
C GLY A 15 -1.26 -18.44 -2.23
N ALA A 16 -1.78 -19.67 -2.14
CA ALA A 16 -2.38 -20.19 -0.92
C ALA A 16 -1.39 -20.28 0.25
N ALA A 17 -0.13 -20.59 -0.04
CA ALA A 17 0.94 -20.62 0.95
C ALA A 17 1.19 -19.26 1.61
N GLN A 18 0.82 -18.14 0.97
CA GLN A 18 0.92 -16.80 1.55
C GLN A 18 -0.23 -16.48 2.53
N LEU A 19 -1.26 -17.29 2.59
CA LEU A 19 -2.43 -17.02 3.44
C LEU A 19 -2.34 -17.63 4.84
N ILE A 20 -1.31 -18.44 5.11
CA ILE A 20 -1.18 -19.16 6.39
C ILE A 20 -0.70 -18.25 7.52
N PRO A 21 -1.19 -18.47 8.75
CA PRO A 21 -0.80 -17.69 9.92
C PRO A 21 0.59 -18.04 10.46
N GLN A 22 1.05 -19.26 10.25
CA GLN A 22 2.35 -19.78 10.70
C GLN A 22 2.97 -20.67 9.65
N LEU A 23 4.29 -20.56 9.47
CA LEU A 23 5.02 -21.43 8.56
C LEU A 23 5.17 -22.84 9.15
N PRO A 24 5.04 -23.88 8.33
CA PRO A 24 5.40 -25.24 8.74
C PRO A 24 6.88 -25.31 9.11
N THR A 25 7.26 -26.33 9.89
CA THR A 25 8.68 -26.54 10.22
C THR A 25 9.52 -26.73 8.95
N ARG A 26 10.78 -26.28 9.01
CA ARG A 26 11.70 -26.40 7.86
C ARG A 26 11.84 -27.86 7.37
N ALA A 27 11.82 -28.82 8.30
CA ALA A 27 11.88 -30.23 7.96
C ALA A 27 10.65 -30.68 7.14
N LEU A 28 9.46 -30.28 7.53
CA LEU A 28 8.23 -30.57 6.79
C LEU A 28 8.22 -29.89 5.42
N SER A 29 8.54 -28.61 5.36
CA SER A 29 8.59 -27.85 4.10
C SER A 29 9.58 -28.46 3.10
N SER A 30 10.80 -28.80 3.56
CA SER A 30 11.81 -29.46 2.75
C SER A 30 11.40 -30.86 2.34
N GLY A 31 10.80 -31.64 3.25
CA GLY A 31 10.30 -32.98 2.97
C GLY A 31 9.22 -33.00 1.90
N VAL A 32 8.22 -32.10 2.01
CA VAL A 32 7.16 -31.95 1.00
C VAL A 32 7.73 -31.56 -0.35
N PHE A 33 8.66 -30.59 -0.38
CA PHE A 33 9.25 -30.13 -1.62
C PHE A 33 10.10 -31.22 -2.31
N VAL A 34 11.01 -31.88 -1.57
CA VAL A 34 11.87 -32.94 -2.11
C VAL A 34 11.08 -34.17 -2.59
N PHE A 35 10.08 -34.59 -1.80
CA PHE A 35 9.21 -35.72 -2.17
C PHE A 35 8.40 -35.41 -3.43
N ALA A 36 7.78 -34.23 -3.49
CA ALA A 36 7.03 -33.79 -4.65
C ALA A 36 7.92 -33.63 -5.89
N LEU A 37 9.15 -33.13 -5.73
CA LEU A 37 10.14 -33.02 -6.81
C LEU A 37 10.53 -34.40 -7.34
N ALA A 38 10.81 -35.37 -6.45
CA ALA A 38 11.14 -36.73 -6.84
C ALA A 38 10.01 -37.41 -7.64
N ILE A 39 8.75 -37.26 -7.16
CA ILE A 39 7.58 -37.79 -7.89
C ILE A 39 7.41 -37.05 -9.22
N GLY A 40 7.59 -35.70 -9.26
CA GLY A 40 7.51 -34.91 -10.48
C GLY A 40 8.52 -35.35 -11.53
N ILE A 41 9.78 -35.60 -11.14
CA ILE A 41 10.81 -36.15 -12.02
C ILE A 41 10.42 -37.56 -12.51
N TRP A 42 9.93 -38.41 -11.60
CA TRP A 42 9.44 -39.73 -11.98
C TRP A 42 8.29 -39.68 -12.99
N GLN A 43 7.35 -38.74 -12.81
CA GLN A 43 6.24 -38.52 -13.74
C GLN A 43 6.73 -38.07 -15.13
N LEU A 44 7.76 -37.21 -15.19
CA LEU A 44 8.37 -36.77 -16.46
C LEU A 44 9.05 -37.92 -17.22
N VAL A 45 9.68 -38.85 -16.49
CA VAL A 45 10.34 -40.03 -17.09
C VAL A 45 9.32 -41.08 -17.58
N ARG A 46 8.13 -41.14 -16.97
CA ARG A 46 7.11 -42.14 -17.31
C ARG A 46 5.73 -41.47 -17.60
N PRO A 47 5.62 -40.62 -18.61
CA PRO A 47 4.43 -39.78 -18.83
C PRO A 47 3.13 -40.54 -19.14
N TRP A 48 3.23 -41.76 -19.74
CA TRP A 48 2.08 -42.57 -20.17
C TRP A 48 1.28 -43.24 -19.04
N ARG A 49 1.78 -43.18 -17.80
CA ARG A 49 1.13 -43.77 -16.60
C ARG A 49 0.57 -42.77 -15.66
N VAL A 50 0.60 -41.47 -16.02
CA VAL A 50 0.25 -40.40 -15.10
C VAL A 50 -1.07 -39.75 -15.52
N GLY A 51 -2.08 -39.90 -14.68
CA GLY A 51 -3.36 -39.18 -14.82
C GLY A 51 -3.20 -37.69 -14.49
N VAL A 52 -4.21 -36.87 -14.85
CA VAL A 52 -4.23 -35.44 -14.57
C VAL A 52 -4.22 -35.16 -13.06
N VAL A 53 -4.96 -35.91 -12.26
CA VAL A 53 -5.08 -35.70 -10.81
C VAL A 53 -3.74 -35.85 -10.08
N PRO A 54 -2.97 -36.95 -10.24
CA PRO A 54 -1.64 -37.04 -9.64
C PRO A 54 -0.69 -35.91 -10.05
N MET A 55 -0.76 -35.47 -11.30
CA MET A 55 0.05 -34.33 -11.78
C MET A 55 -0.34 -33.03 -11.08
N LEU A 56 -1.62 -32.78 -10.87
CA LEU A 56 -2.10 -31.60 -10.11
C LEU A 56 -1.68 -31.65 -8.64
N CYS A 57 -1.79 -32.84 -8.00
CA CYS A 57 -1.34 -33.02 -6.60
C CYS A 57 0.15 -32.74 -6.44
N VAL A 58 0.98 -33.23 -7.37
CA VAL A 58 2.44 -32.95 -7.36
C VAL A 58 2.72 -31.46 -7.57
N ALA A 59 2.03 -30.82 -8.50
CA ALA A 59 2.18 -29.38 -8.74
C ALA A 59 1.79 -28.53 -7.52
N LEU A 60 0.69 -28.88 -6.84
CA LEU A 60 0.25 -28.24 -5.60
C LEU A 60 1.30 -28.43 -4.49
N ALA A 61 1.81 -29.64 -4.30
CA ALA A 61 2.79 -29.94 -3.26
C ALA A 61 4.14 -29.23 -3.55
N LEU A 62 4.58 -29.21 -4.82
CA LEU A 62 5.78 -28.47 -5.24
C LEU A 62 5.64 -26.97 -4.95
N GLY A 63 4.50 -26.37 -5.33
CA GLY A 63 4.25 -24.94 -5.13
C GLY A 63 4.22 -24.57 -3.65
N SER A 64 3.52 -25.35 -2.83
CA SER A 64 3.44 -25.13 -1.38
C SER A 64 4.80 -25.30 -0.70
N GLY A 65 5.47 -26.43 -0.92
CA GLY A 65 6.77 -26.73 -0.32
C GLY A 65 7.83 -25.69 -0.70
N TYR A 66 7.86 -25.30 -1.98
CA TYR A 66 8.74 -24.24 -2.47
C TYR A 66 8.48 -22.90 -1.76
N ALA A 67 7.20 -22.45 -1.72
CA ALA A 67 6.85 -21.18 -1.13
C ALA A 67 7.16 -21.14 0.37
N TRP A 68 6.86 -22.21 1.11
CA TRP A 68 7.17 -22.31 2.54
C TRP A 68 8.68 -22.28 2.81
N LEU A 69 9.46 -22.99 2.01
CA LEU A 69 10.92 -22.99 2.16
C LEU A 69 11.51 -21.60 1.91
N ARG A 70 11.07 -20.93 0.85
CA ARG A 70 11.48 -19.55 0.54
C ARG A 70 11.07 -18.59 1.63
N ALA A 71 9.84 -18.74 2.18
CA ALA A 71 9.33 -17.93 3.26
C ALA A 71 10.15 -18.13 4.56
N ASP A 72 10.46 -19.38 4.93
CA ASP A 72 11.30 -19.67 6.09
C ASP A 72 12.70 -19.03 5.98
N LEU A 73 13.33 -19.14 4.80
CA LEU A 73 14.62 -18.51 4.54
C LEU A 73 14.56 -16.97 4.62
N ARG A 74 13.48 -16.34 4.15
CA ARG A 74 13.29 -14.90 4.21
C ARG A 74 12.99 -14.44 5.65
N MET A 75 12.15 -15.17 6.36
CA MET A 75 11.77 -14.86 7.74
C MET A 75 12.91 -15.07 8.73
N SER A 76 13.87 -15.98 8.44
CA SER A 76 15.07 -16.14 9.28
C SER A 76 16.01 -14.92 9.28
N GLN A 77 15.87 -14.01 8.30
CA GLN A 77 16.63 -12.77 8.18
C GLN A 77 15.98 -11.62 8.96
N VAL A 78 15.58 -11.82 10.20
CA VAL A 78 14.91 -10.81 11.03
C VAL A 78 15.91 -10.10 11.93
N LEU A 79 15.63 -8.82 12.25
CA LEU A 79 16.36 -8.12 13.32
C LEU A 79 15.97 -8.73 14.66
N PRO A 80 16.92 -9.22 15.49
CA PRO A 80 16.62 -9.70 16.84
C PRO A 80 16.02 -8.59 17.72
N THR A 81 15.07 -8.93 18.58
CA THR A 81 14.34 -7.97 19.44
C THR A 81 15.28 -7.18 20.35
N GLU A 82 16.35 -7.80 20.83
CA GLU A 82 17.38 -7.21 21.67
C GLU A 82 18.15 -6.07 21.01
N TRP A 83 18.19 -6.03 19.67
CA TRP A 83 18.86 -4.98 18.89
C TRP A 83 17.92 -3.87 18.42
N GLU A 84 16.63 -4.02 18.66
CA GLU A 84 15.68 -2.96 18.32
C GLU A 84 15.85 -1.74 19.20
N GLY A 85 15.93 -0.56 18.57
CA GLY A 85 16.06 0.71 19.29
C GLY A 85 17.44 1.00 19.85
N ARG A 86 18.43 0.12 19.63
CA ARG A 86 19.83 0.34 19.96
C ARG A 86 20.60 0.92 18.78
N ASP A 87 21.65 1.64 19.08
CA ASP A 87 22.54 2.20 18.06
C ASP A 87 23.51 1.10 17.59
N ILE A 88 23.58 0.91 16.28
CA ILE A 88 24.39 -0.13 15.63
C ILE A 88 25.26 0.54 14.58
N GLU A 89 26.55 0.31 14.64
CA GLU A 89 27.51 0.74 13.64
C GLU A 89 27.69 -0.34 12.57
N LEU A 90 27.55 0.05 11.30
CA LEU A 90 27.63 -0.87 10.17
C LEU A 90 28.20 -0.21 8.92
N VAL A 91 28.71 -1.03 8.02
CA VAL A 91 29.20 -0.66 6.70
C VAL A 91 28.28 -1.30 5.66
N GLY A 92 27.91 -0.55 4.62
CA GLY A 92 27.12 -1.07 3.54
C GLY A 92 27.00 -0.10 2.37
N ILE A 93 26.10 -0.38 1.47
CA ILE A 93 25.98 0.27 0.17
C ILE A 93 24.58 0.83 -0.01
N ILE A 94 24.47 2.04 -0.55
CA ILE A 94 23.18 2.62 -0.98
C ILE A 94 22.70 1.85 -2.19
N ASP A 95 21.67 1.02 -2.03
CA ASP A 95 21.31 -0.02 -2.98
C ASP A 95 20.33 0.43 -4.09
N GLU A 96 19.59 1.51 -3.88
CA GLU A 96 18.66 2.10 -4.85
C GLU A 96 18.89 3.60 -4.96
N LEU A 97 18.10 4.26 -5.83
CA LEU A 97 18.10 5.71 -5.94
C LEU A 97 17.61 6.35 -4.63
N PRO A 98 18.44 7.16 -3.95
CA PRO A 98 18.00 7.84 -2.74
C PRO A 98 16.87 8.84 -3.03
N GLN A 99 15.99 9.03 -2.05
CA GLN A 99 14.86 9.94 -2.12
C GLN A 99 15.03 11.07 -1.14
N ALA A 100 15.29 12.24 -1.65
CA ALA A 100 15.33 13.46 -0.88
C ALA A 100 13.95 14.14 -0.88
N ASP A 101 13.49 14.52 0.30
CA ASP A 101 12.33 15.40 0.51
C ASP A 101 12.69 16.57 1.43
N ALA A 102 11.70 17.40 1.78
CA ALA A 102 11.93 18.54 2.65
C ALA A 102 12.45 18.17 4.04
N GLN A 103 12.15 16.96 4.51
CA GLN A 103 12.46 16.48 5.86
C GLN A 103 13.79 15.70 5.94
N GLY A 104 14.22 15.09 4.83
CA GLY A 104 15.42 14.25 4.83
C GLY A 104 15.64 13.44 3.56
N VAL A 105 16.41 12.36 3.70
CA VAL A 105 16.70 11.42 2.61
C VAL A 105 16.36 10.00 3.06
N ARG A 106 15.60 9.28 2.26
CA ARG A 106 15.27 7.87 2.48
C ARG A 106 15.91 6.99 1.41
N PHE A 107 16.45 5.84 1.82
CA PHE A 107 17.17 4.93 0.92
C PHE A 107 17.16 3.49 1.42
N ALA A 108 17.31 2.54 0.51
CA ALA A 108 17.60 1.15 0.82
C ALA A 108 19.11 1.00 1.02
N PHE A 109 19.51 0.21 2.01
CA PHE A 109 20.90 0.01 2.36
C PHE A 109 21.22 -1.49 2.42
N ALA A 110 22.13 -1.93 1.56
CA ALA A 110 22.65 -3.30 1.56
C ALA A 110 23.81 -3.40 2.56
N VAL A 111 23.64 -4.18 3.61
CA VAL A 111 24.62 -4.31 4.69
C VAL A 111 25.74 -5.24 4.25
N ASP A 112 26.98 -4.72 4.25
CA ASP A 112 28.20 -5.49 3.94
C ASP A 112 28.78 -6.13 5.21
N ARG A 113 28.90 -5.30 6.27
CA ARG A 113 29.51 -5.72 7.54
C ARG A 113 28.93 -4.94 8.71
N VAL A 114 28.63 -5.62 9.78
CA VAL A 114 28.26 -5.05 11.08
C VAL A 114 29.54 -4.86 11.89
N LEU A 115 29.76 -3.66 12.42
CA LEU A 115 30.93 -3.31 13.22
C LEU A 115 30.66 -3.45 14.72
N THR A 116 29.41 -3.22 15.16
CA THR A 116 29.01 -3.43 16.55
C THR A 116 29.12 -4.91 16.91
N PRO A 117 29.91 -5.27 17.94
CA PRO A 117 30.10 -6.65 18.35
C PRO A 117 28.76 -7.34 18.70
N LEU A 118 28.61 -8.60 18.31
CA LEU A 118 27.43 -9.44 18.57
C LEU A 118 26.14 -8.98 17.92
N ALA A 119 26.10 -7.81 17.26
CA ALA A 119 24.92 -7.34 16.58
C ALA A 119 24.67 -8.13 15.28
N THR A 120 23.41 -8.56 15.10
CA THR A 120 22.94 -9.22 13.88
C THR A 120 21.96 -8.30 13.19
N VAL A 121 22.23 -7.97 11.92
CA VAL A 121 21.40 -7.07 11.11
C VAL A 121 21.01 -7.77 9.82
N PRO A 122 19.75 -7.64 9.37
CA PRO A 122 19.33 -8.15 8.07
C PRO A 122 20.21 -7.62 6.91
N PRO A 123 20.37 -8.40 5.83
CA PRO A 123 21.26 -8.02 4.73
C PRO A 123 20.78 -6.77 3.96
N ARG A 124 19.49 -6.43 4.04
CA ARG A 124 18.91 -5.27 3.39
C ARG A 124 17.92 -4.57 4.31
N ILE A 125 18.12 -3.26 4.50
CA ILE A 125 17.36 -2.44 5.45
C ILE A 125 16.91 -1.13 4.78
N ALA A 126 15.82 -0.54 5.29
CA ALA A 126 15.34 0.78 4.87
C ALA A 126 15.78 1.84 5.89
N LEU A 127 16.49 2.85 5.44
CA LEU A 127 17.01 3.92 6.28
C LEU A 127 16.43 5.28 5.89
N GLY A 128 16.19 6.12 6.91
CA GLY A 128 15.95 7.54 6.77
C GLY A 128 17.05 8.36 7.45
N TRP A 129 17.51 9.40 6.79
CA TRP A 129 18.42 10.39 7.36
C TRP A 129 17.72 11.74 7.40
N TYR A 130 17.33 12.19 8.58
CA TYR A 130 16.41 13.31 8.76
C TYR A 130 17.13 14.58 9.23
N LYS A 131 16.68 15.75 8.76
CA LYS A 131 17.25 17.06 9.15
C LYS A 131 17.11 17.37 10.65
N ALA A 132 16.06 16.88 11.30
CA ALA A 132 15.87 17.06 12.73
C ALA A 132 16.99 16.42 13.58
N THR A 133 17.57 15.32 13.07
CA THR A 133 18.71 14.65 13.70
C THR A 133 19.99 15.48 13.62
N ILE A 134 20.05 16.45 12.70
CA ILE A 134 21.23 17.34 12.48
C ILE A 134 21.11 18.67 13.23
N LYS A 135 19.88 19.08 13.61
CA LYS A 135 19.72 20.29 14.44
C LYS A 135 20.45 20.22 15.77
N GLU A 136 20.68 19.01 16.28
CA GLU A 136 21.53 18.74 17.45
C GLU A 136 23.01 18.85 17.12
N LEU A 137 23.42 18.86 15.83
CA LEU A 137 24.79 18.86 15.29
C LEU A 137 25.17 20.18 14.57
N GLN A 138 24.79 21.34 15.08
CA GLN A 138 25.32 22.65 14.62
C GLN A 138 25.07 23.02 13.15
N GLY A 139 23.96 22.57 12.54
CA GLY A 139 23.50 23.22 11.30
C GLY A 139 24.16 22.80 9.98
N GLU A 140 24.94 21.70 9.96
CA GLU A 140 25.47 21.17 8.70
C GLU A 140 24.34 20.63 7.80
N PRO A 141 24.42 20.88 6.48
CA PRO A 141 23.46 20.35 5.54
C PRO A 141 23.57 18.82 5.44
N LEU A 142 22.43 18.14 5.18
CA LEU A 142 22.45 16.71 4.88
C LEU A 142 23.42 16.39 3.75
N PRO A 143 24.24 15.32 3.86
CA PRO A 143 25.10 14.92 2.75
C PRO A 143 24.26 14.53 1.53
N THR A 144 24.70 14.89 0.36
CA THR A 144 24.12 14.40 -0.89
C THR A 144 24.49 12.93 -1.05
N LEU A 145 23.49 12.06 -0.99
CA LEU A 145 23.67 10.61 -1.14
C LEU A 145 23.45 10.19 -2.58
N HIS A 146 24.35 9.32 -3.09
CA HIS A 146 24.24 8.75 -4.43
C HIS A 146 24.14 7.22 -4.38
N ALA A 147 23.43 6.66 -5.33
CA ALA A 147 23.30 5.20 -5.45
C ALA A 147 24.68 4.56 -5.69
N GLY A 148 24.93 3.40 -5.08
CA GLY A 148 26.17 2.65 -5.21
C GLY A 148 27.32 3.13 -4.35
N GLU A 149 27.15 4.20 -3.56
CA GLU A 149 28.14 4.64 -2.59
C GLU A 149 28.25 3.68 -1.41
N ARG A 150 29.47 3.48 -0.90
CA ARG A 150 29.73 2.72 0.33
C ARG A 150 29.90 3.68 1.49
N TRP A 151 29.11 3.44 2.55
CA TRP A 151 29.09 4.25 3.75
C TRP A 151 29.30 3.43 5.02
N GLN A 152 29.92 4.02 6.03
CA GLN A 152 29.89 3.60 7.41
C GLN A 152 28.87 4.49 8.11
N LEU A 153 27.88 3.87 8.74
CA LEU A 153 26.75 4.57 9.36
C LEU A 153 26.49 4.00 10.75
N THR A 154 26.13 4.87 11.68
CA THR A 154 25.50 4.50 12.94
C THR A 154 23.98 4.63 12.78
N VAL A 155 23.26 3.54 13.01
CA VAL A 155 21.82 3.47 12.74
C VAL A 155 21.06 2.92 13.95
N ARG A 156 19.81 3.37 14.11
CA ARG A 156 18.86 2.80 15.08
C ARG A 156 17.75 2.11 14.32
N LEU A 157 17.67 0.79 14.50
CA LEU A 157 16.79 -0.08 13.70
C LEU A 157 15.56 -0.52 14.49
N LYS A 158 14.51 -0.82 13.76
CA LYS A 158 13.26 -1.47 14.21
C LYS A 158 12.89 -2.58 13.25
N ARG A 159 12.16 -3.58 13.72
CA ARG A 159 11.51 -4.57 12.86
C ARG A 159 10.51 -3.91 11.92
N PRO A 160 10.22 -4.52 10.76
CA PRO A 160 9.12 -4.08 9.92
C PRO A 160 7.82 -4.10 10.71
N HIS A 161 7.17 -2.97 10.81
CA HIS A 161 5.88 -2.83 11.47
C HIS A 161 5.03 -1.83 10.71
N GLY A 162 3.89 -2.30 10.18
CA GLY A 162 2.97 -1.51 9.37
C GLY A 162 1.71 -1.15 10.15
N TYR A 163 0.94 -0.22 9.59
CA TYR A 163 -0.38 0.12 10.09
C TYR A 163 -1.38 -0.95 9.68
N ALA A 164 -1.88 -1.72 10.64
CA ALA A 164 -2.80 -2.81 10.41
C ALA A 164 -4.25 -2.33 10.51
N ASN A 165 -4.84 -1.96 9.36
CA ASN A 165 -6.24 -1.57 9.25
C ASN A 165 -6.98 -2.47 8.25
N ALA A 166 -8.28 -2.69 8.47
CA ALA A 166 -9.12 -3.46 7.57
C ALA A 166 -9.09 -2.82 6.16
N ASN A 167 -8.83 -3.64 5.14
CA ASN A 167 -8.66 -3.23 3.75
C ASN A 167 -7.56 -2.16 3.51
N GLY A 168 -6.66 -1.95 4.48
CA GLY A 168 -5.50 -1.08 4.36
C GLY A 168 -4.37 -1.73 3.57
N PHE A 169 -3.38 -0.91 3.17
CA PHE A 169 -2.17 -1.37 2.52
C PHE A 169 -1.27 -2.10 3.52
N ASP A 170 -0.89 -3.34 3.21
CA ASP A 170 -0.01 -4.16 4.04
C ASP A 170 1.47 -3.79 3.80
N VAL A 171 1.98 -2.88 4.64
CA VAL A 171 3.36 -2.42 4.58
C VAL A 171 4.35 -3.54 4.92
N GLU A 172 3.99 -4.45 5.83
CA GLU A 172 4.87 -5.57 6.23
C GLU A 172 5.03 -6.58 5.09
N ALA A 173 3.92 -6.88 4.36
CA ALA A 173 3.96 -7.70 3.14
C ALA A 173 4.80 -7.03 2.04
N TRP A 174 4.63 -5.71 1.84
CA TRP A 174 5.42 -4.96 0.87
C TRP A 174 6.92 -4.95 1.21
N MET A 175 7.26 -4.81 2.48
CA MET A 175 8.66 -4.87 2.94
C MET A 175 9.24 -6.28 2.76
N LEU A 176 8.44 -7.33 3.00
CA LEU A 176 8.83 -8.72 2.78
C LEU A 176 9.14 -8.98 1.29
N GLU A 177 8.26 -8.52 0.39
CA GLU A 177 8.44 -8.60 -1.08
C GLU A 177 9.73 -7.89 -1.51
N ASN A 178 9.98 -6.68 -0.97
CA ASN A 178 11.15 -5.87 -1.33
C ASN A 178 12.43 -6.21 -0.54
N GLU A 179 12.45 -7.33 0.19
CA GLU A 179 13.62 -7.80 0.99
C GLU A 179 14.03 -6.87 2.14
N LEU A 180 13.22 -5.90 2.49
CA LEU A 180 13.49 -4.96 3.57
C LEU A 180 13.08 -5.59 4.90
N ARG A 181 14.06 -6.04 5.70
CA ARG A 181 13.78 -6.78 6.94
C ARG A 181 14.04 -6.01 8.23
N ALA A 182 14.41 -4.72 8.09
CA ALA A 182 14.41 -3.73 9.17
C ALA A 182 14.20 -2.34 8.58
N THR A 183 13.70 -1.43 9.42
CA THR A 183 13.61 0.00 9.14
C THR A 183 14.38 0.77 10.19
N GLY A 184 14.88 1.96 9.89
CA GLY A 184 15.54 2.76 10.90
C GLY A 184 15.94 4.15 10.45
N SER A 185 16.61 4.85 11.34
CA SER A 185 17.17 6.17 11.09
C SER A 185 18.68 6.18 11.32
N VAL A 186 19.37 6.98 10.50
CA VAL A 186 20.77 7.31 10.72
C VAL A 186 20.88 8.27 11.89
N ARG A 187 21.83 8.00 12.82
CA ARG A 187 22.11 8.84 13.96
C ARG A 187 23.01 10.01 13.53
N GLY A 188 22.67 11.20 14.00
CA GLY A 188 23.38 12.40 13.60
C GLY A 188 24.57 12.75 14.47
N ASP A 189 24.57 12.28 15.70
CA ASP A 189 25.55 12.53 16.75
C ASP A 189 26.81 11.65 16.66
N GLU A 190 26.83 10.69 15.75
CA GLU A 190 27.90 9.73 15.54
C GLU A 190 28.63 9.94 14.20
N PRO A 191 29.90 9.54 14.06
CA PRO A 191 30.66 9.75 12.83
C PRO A 191 30.12 8.88 11.68
N ASN A 192 29.35 9.50 10.79
CA ASN A 192 28.90 8.88 9.54
C ASN A 192 29.84 9.31 8.42
N ARG A 193 30.45 8.36 7.69
CA ARG A 193 31.44 8.68 6.66
C ARG A 193 31.28 7.88 5.38
N ARG A 194 31.46 8.52 4.25
CA ARG A 194 31.56 7.86 2.95
C ARG A 194 32.92 7.19 2.82
N LEU A 195 32.91 5.88 2.58
CA LEU A 195 34.14 5.06 2.42
C LEU A 195 34.57 4.99 0.95
N ALA A 196 33.61 4.90 0.03
CA ALA A 196 33.88 4.85 -1.40
C ALA A 196 32.72 5.46 -2.20
N ALA A 197 33.05 6.10 -3.33
CA ALA A 197 32.05 6.64 -4.26
C ALA A 197 31.34 5.56 -5.08
N ASN A 198 31.95 4.37 -5.20
CA ASN A 198 31.36 3.18 -5.83
C ASN A 198 31.86 1.94 -5.10
N ALA A 199 30.93 1.05 -4.74
CA ALA A 199 31.27 -0.18 -4.03
C ALA A 199 31.81 -1.29 -4.96
N GLY A 200 31.65 -1.16 -6.30
CA GLY A 200 32.25 -2.03 -7.31
C GLY A 200 31.38 -3.21 -7.77
N ARG A 201 30.15 -3.34 -7.28
CA ARG A 201 29.20 -4.33 -7.79
C ARG A 201 28.70 -3.92 -9.19
N PRO A 202 28.47 -4.82 -10.14
CA PRO A 202 27.90 -4.48 -11.45
C PRO A 202 26.63 -3.62 -11.37
N ILE A 203 25.76 -3.91 -10.41
CA ILE A 203 24.51 -3.15 -10.21
C ILE A 203 24.78 -1.71 -9.74
N ASP A 204 25.87 -1.45 -9.03
CA ASP A 204 26.21 -0.11 -8.55
C ASP A 204 26.52 0.84 -9.71
N TYR A 205 27.18 0.34 -10.76
CA TYR A 205 27.44 1.13 -11.97
C TYR A 205 26.14 1.49 -12.69
N VAL A 206 25.19 0.54 -12.75
CA VAL A 206 23.86 0.78 -13.33
C VAL A 206 23.09 1.81 -12.50
N ASN A 207 23.07 1.66 -11.19
CA ASN A 207 22.36 2.58 -10.30
C ASN A 207 22.97 3.99 -10.34
N GLN A 208 24.30 4.09 -10.45
CA GLN A 208 24.97 5.39 -10.67
C GLN A 208 24.62 6.00 -12.03
N LEU A 209 24.55 5.19 -13.09
CA LEU A 209 24.10 5.68 -14.40
C LEU A 209 22.66 6.21 -14.32
N ARG A 210 21.77 5.46 -13.67
CA ARG A 210 20.37 5.89 -13.42
C ARG A 210 20.32 7.20 -12.64
N ASP A 211 21.14 7.34 -11.61
CA ASP A 211 21.20 8.55 -10.76
C ASP A 211 21.68 9.77 -11.57
N ARG A 212 22.72 9.61 -12.40
CA ARG A 212 23.20 10.67 -13.30
C ARG A 212 22.14 11.08 -14.33
N ILE A 213 21.44 10.12 -14.92
CA ILE A 213 20.36 10.42 -15.88
C ILE A 213 19.22 11.15 -15.16
N ARG A 214 18.84 10.68 -13.96
CA ARG A 214 17.80 11.33 -13.13
C ARG A 214 18.15 12.80 -12.86
N GLU A 215 19.38 13.07 -12.47
CA GLU A 215 19.82 14.41 -12.16
C GLU A 215 19.84 15.31 -13.43
N ARG A 216 20.29 14.79 -14.58
CA ARG A 216 20.18 15.50 -15.85
C ARG A 216 18.73 15.81 -16.24
N MET A 217 17.81 14.84 -16.04
CA MET A 217 16.39 15.08 -16.30
C MET A 217 15.82 16.16 -15.39
N ARG A 218 16.19 16.15 -14.10
CA ARG A 218 15.76 17.18 -13.13
C ARG A 218 16.26 18.58 -13.56
N GLN A 219 17.50 18.69 -14.01
CA GLN A 219 18.06 19.95 -14.48
C GLN A 219 17.38 20.42 -15.77
N ALA A 220 17.17 19.52 -16.75
CA ALA A 220 16.52 19.86 -18.02
C ALA A 220 15.02 20.18 -17.87
N LEU A 221 14.38 19.68 -16.83
CA LEU A 221 12.97 19.87 -16.51
C LEU A 221 12.75 20.75 -15.27
N ALA A 222 13.76 21.51 -14.85
CA ALA A 222 13.66 22.36 -13.67
C ALA A 222 12.40 23.24 -13.75
N ASP A 223 11.65 23.29 -12.64
CA ASP A 223 10.43 24.09 -12.45
C ASP A 223 9.25 23.74 -13.39
N LYS A 224 9.37 22.68 -14.21
CA LYS A 224 8.27 22.25 -15.07
C LYS A 224 7.31 21.31 -14.31
N PRO A 225 5.99 21.51 -14.43
CA PRO A 225 5.01 20.59 -13.88
C PRO A 225 5.17 19.21 -14.53
N TYR A 226 4.79 18.15 -13.81
CA TYR A 226 4.83 16.76 -14.33
C TYR A 226 6.23 16.22 -14.68
N ALA A 227 7.32 16.92 -14.32
CA ALA A 227 8.69 16.44 -14.53
C ALA A 227 8.90 15.03 -13.93
N GLY A 228 8.33 14.78 -12.76
CA GLY A 228 8.35 13.48 -12.10
C GLY A 228 7.75 12.33 -12.93
N VAL A 229 6.75 12.63 -13.77
CA VAL A 229 6.13 11.63 -14.66
C VAL A 229 7.14 11.15 -15.72
N LEU A 230 7.90 12.08 -16.34
CA LEU A 230 8.93 11.72 -17.32
C LEU A 230 10.08 10.92 -16.69
N ILE A 231 10.49 11.28 -15.48
CA ILE A 231 11.51 10.54 -14.71
C ILE A 231 11.01 9.12 -14.42
N ALA A 232 9.73 8.97 -14.01
CA ALA A 232 9.12 7.67 -13.78
C ALA A 232 9.06 6.81 -15.05
N LEU A 233 8.68 7.39 -16.19
CA LEU A 233 8.59 6.69 -17.47
C LEU A 233 9.97 6.30 -18.05
N GLY A 234 11.01 7.11 -17.80
CA GLY A 234 12.36 6.82 -18.27
C GLY A 234 13.12 5.83 -17.38
N LEU A 235 13.11 6.05 -16.07
CA LEU A 235 13.97 5.38 -15.09
C LEU A 235 13.22 4.47 -14.10
N GLY A 236 11.89 4.46 -14.13
CA GLY A 236 11.07 3.71 -13.17
C GLY A 236 10.97 4.36 -11.78
N ASP A 237 11.50 5.56 -11.58
CA ASP A 237 11.44 6.27 -10.30
C ASP A 237 10.09 6.97 -10.12
N GLN A 238 9.06 6.20 -9.75
CA GLN A 238 7.69 6.68 -9.54
C GLN A 238 7.54 7.64 -8.35
N ARG A 239 8.52 7.66 -7.48
CA ARG A 239 8.53 8.47 -6.26
C ARG A 239 8.76 9.97 -6.57
N ALA A 240 9.16 10.28 -7.80
CA ALA A 240 9.26 11.64 -8.31
C ALA A 240 7.90 12.27 -8.66
N ILE A 241 6.82 11.46 -8.76
CA ILE A 241 5.47 11.92 -9.11
C ILE A 241 4.80 12.50 -7.87
N SER A 242 4.18 13.67 -8.00
CA SER A 242 3.44 14.32 -6.90
C SER A 242 2.19 13.50 -6.51
N GLU A 243 1.74 13.61 -5.25
CA GLU A 243 0.50 12.93 -4.81
C GLU A 243 -0.75 13.42 -5.54
N ALA A 244 -0.80 14.70 -5.89
CA ALA A 244 -1.90 15.28 -6.66
C ALA A 244 -1.97 14.64 -8.07
N ASP A 245 -0.82 14.46 -8.72
CA ASP A 245 -0.74 13.77 -10.00
C ASP A 245 -1.13 12.29 -9.85
N TRP A 246 -0.64 11.62 -8.82
CA TRP A 246 -1.05 10.24 -8.52
C TRP A 246 -2.55 10.09 -8.33
N ALA A 247 -3.18 11.01 -7.59
CA ALA A 247 -4.62 11.00 -7.37
C ALA A 247 -5.39 11.13 -8.70
N LEU A 248 -4.98 12.07 -9.57
CA LEU A 248 -5.57 12.27 -10.90
C LEU A 248 -5.44 11.02 -11.78
N PHE A 249 -4.23 10.47 -11.87
CA PHE A 249 -3.96 9.31 -12.71
C PHE A 249 -4.66 8.03 -12.21
N ASN A 250 -4.79 7.88 -10.89
CA ASN A 250 -5.57 6.79 -10.29
C ASN A 250 -7.07 6.95 -10.58
N ALA A 251 -7.62 8.16 -10.40
CA ALA A 251 -9.03 8.44 -10.64
C ALA A 251 -9.43 8.23 -12.12
N THR A 252 -8.52 8.50 -13.06
CA THR A 252 -8.71 8.28 -14.50
C THR A 252 -8.28 6.89 -14.98
N ALA A 253 -7.83 5.99 -14.08
CA ALA A 253 -7.35 4.63 -14.36
C ALA A 253 -6.16 4.56 -15.33
N VAL A 254 -5.35 5.63 -15.45
CA VAL A 254 -4.15 5.64 -16.30
C VAL A 254 -2.84 5.45 -15.50
N SER A 255 -2.92 5.31 -14.18
CA SER A 255 -1.75 5.14 -13.29
C SER A 255 -0.85 3.95 -13.67
N HIS A 256 -1.41 2.90 -14.28
CA HIS A 256 -0.64 1.75 -14.77
C HIS A 256 0.36 2.11 -15.89
N LEU A 257 0.17 3.23 -16.60
CA LEU A 257 1.10 3.75 -17.61
C LEU A 257 2.29 4.47 -16.99
N LEU A 258 2.18 4.98 -15.76
CA LEU A 258 3.26 5.73 -15.09
C LEU A 258 4.35 4.82 -14.53
N SER A 259 4.06 3.55 -14.35
CA SER A 259 5.09 2.52 -14.19
C SER A 259 5.64 2.16 -15.58
N ILE A 260 6.91 1.77 -15.65
CA ILE A 260 7.41 1.16 -16.89
C ILE A 260 6.60 -0.10 -17.11
N SER A 261 5.58 0.03 -17.98
CA SER A 261 4.62 -1.03 -18.24
C SER A 261 5.21 -2.09 -19.17
N GLY A 262 4.64 -3.29 -19.12
CA GLY A 262 4.98 -4.33 -20.07
C GLY A 262 4.85 -3.92 -21.53
N ALA A 263 3.89 -3.05 -21.85
CA ALA A 263 3.71 -2.52 -23.20
C ALA A 263 4.92 -1.69 -23.66
N HIS A 264 5.49 -0.86 -22.77
CA HIS A 264 6.67 -0.03 -23.11
C HIS A 264 7.89 -0.90 -23.40
N VAL A 265 8.19 -1.89 -22.55
CA VAL A 265 9.30 -2.83 -22.75
C VAL A 265 9.10 -3.64 -24.03
N THR A 266 7.89 -4.16 -24.24
CA THR A 266 7.57 -4.99 -25.42
C THR A 266 7.67 -4.19 -26.70
N LEU A 267 7.12 -2.96 -26.74
CA LEU A 267 7.16 -2.11 -27.94
C LEU A 267 8.59 -1.79 -28.33
N PHE A 268 9.40 -1.33 -27.36
CA PHE A 268 10.78 -0.98 -27.64
C PHE A 268 11.61 -2.20 -28.11
N ALA A 269 11.46 -3.34 -27.40
CA ALA A 269 12.10 -4.58 -27.80
C ALA A 269 11.65 -5.05 -29.19
N THR A 270 10.35 -4.89 -29.53
CA THR A 270 9.81 -5.24 -30.87
C THR A 270 10.35 -4.35 -31.96
N TRP A 271 10.50 -3.04 -31.74
CA TRP A 271 11.09 -2.15 -32.73
C TRP A 271 12.55 -2.52 -33.05
N VAL A 272 13.34 -2.76 -31.99
CA VAL A 272 14.73 -3.20 -32.19
C VAL A 272 14.78 -4.57 -32.87
N ALA A 273 13.93 -5.52 -32.46
CA ALA A 273 13.81 -6.82 -33.10
C ALA A 273 13.45 -6.72 -34.60
N TRP A 274 12.49 -5.85 -34.93
CA TRP A 274 12.12 -5.60 -36.31
C TRP A 274 13.30 -5.04 -37.15
N LEU A 275 14.03 -4.08 -36.58
CA LEU A 275 15.20 -3.53 -37.23
C LEU A 275 16.27 -4.61 -37.46
N VAL A 276 16.55 -5.41 -36.43
CA VAL A 276 17.49 -6.53 -36.52
C VAL A 276 17.02 -7.55 -37.55
N PHE A 277 15.76 -7.93 -37.55
CA PHE A 277 15.18 -8.83 -38.53
C PHE A 277 15.35 -8.31 -39.96
N ALA A 278 15.04 -7.01 -40.17
CA ALA A 278 15.12 -6.34 -41.47
C ALA A 278 16.57 -6.27 -41.99
N LEU A 279 17.54 -6.04 -41.12
CA LEU A 279 18.97 -5.96 -41.47
C LEU A 279 19.57 -7.35 -41.61
N TRP A 280 19.29 -8.28 -40.67
CA TRP A 280 19.86 -9.63 -40.63
C TRP A 280 19.52 -10.44 -41.88
N ARG A 281 18.27 -10.39 -42.34
CA ARG A 281 17.80 -11.10 -43.54
C ARG A 281 18.45 -10.62 -44.84
N ARG A 282 19.12 -9.43 -44.82
CA ARG A 282 19.86 -8.93 -46.02
C ARG A 282 21.23 -9.53 -46.15
N SER A 283 21.78 -10.19 -45.15
CA SER A 283 23.10 -10.81 -45.14
C SER A 283 23.03 -12.34 -45.24
N PRO A 284 23.36 -12.96 -46.37
CA PRO A 284 23.40 -14.42 -46.50
C PRO A 284 24.34 -15.08 -45.48
N ARG A 285 25.47 -14.43 -45.14
CA ARG A 285 26.41 -14.94 -44.13
C ARG A 285 25.78 -15.03 -42.73
N LEU A 286 25.05 -14.00 -42.31
CA LEU A 286 24.39 -14.01 -41.02
C LEU A 286 23.25 -15.03 -40.98
N MET A 287 22.51 -15.15 -42.09
CA MET A 287 21.42 -16.13 -42.23
C MET A 287 21.90 -17.58 -42.20
N SER A 288 23.14 -17.87 -42.66
CA SER A 288 23.73 -19.23 -42.60
C SER A 288 24.09 -19.67 -41.18
N HIS A 289 24.37 -18.71 -40.25
CA HIS A 289 24.67 -19.00 -38.86
C HIS A 289 23.41 -19.10 -37.99
N LEU A 290 22.49 -18.13 -38.16
CA LEU A 290 21.29 -18.06 -37.35
C LEU A 290 20.09 -17.48 -38.15
N PRO A 291 18.91 -18.11 -38.14
CA PRO A 291 17.72 -17.56 -38.78
C PRO A 291 17.39 -16.18 -38.26
N ALA A 292 17.00 -15.24 -39.14
CA ALA A 292 16.70 -13.85 -38.76
C ALA A 292 15.66 -13.73 -37.64
N GLN A 293 14.67 -14.62 -37.62
CA GLN A 293 13.64 -14.62 -36.56
C GLN A 293 14.23 -14.99 -35.19
N GLN A 294 15.16 -15.94 -35.14
CA GLN A 294 15.82 -16.30 -33.88
C GLN A 294 16.77 -15.18 -33.42
N ALA A 295 17.56 -14.59 -34.35
CA ALA A 295 18.40 -13.45 -34.03
C ALA A 295 17.59 -12.28 -33.47
N ALA A 296 16.48 -11.93 -34.13
CA ALA A 296 15.58 -10.87 -33.69
C ALA A 296 14.97 -11.15 -32.31
N SER A 297 14.55 -12.38 -32.03
CA SER A 297 13.96 -12.75 -30.73
C SER A 297 14.99 -12.72 -29.59
N ILE A 298 16.23 -13.17 -29.84
CA ILE A 298 17.32 -13.07 -28.87
C ILE A 298 17.64 -11.61 -28.54
N VAL A 299 17.79 -10.77 -29.58
CA VAL A 299 18.06 -9.35 -29.40
C VAL A 299 16.90 -8.66 -28.66
N ALA A 300 15.65 -8.99 -28.99
CA ALA A 300 14.48 -8.48 -28.26
C ALA A 300 14.56 -8.82 -26.77
N ALA A 301 14.92 -10.05 -26.41
CA ALA A 301 15.06 -10.48 -25.02
C ALA A 301 16.20 -9.73 -24.30
N VAL A 302 17.36 -9.55 -24.96
CA VAL A 302 18.49 -8.79 -24.41
C VAL A 302 18.13 -7.33 -24.18
N ILE A 303 17.46 -6.69 -25.15
CA ILE A 303 17.01 -5.29 -25.04
C ILE A 303 15.95 -5.14 -23.93
N ALA A 304 15.01 -6.11 -23.84
CA ALA A 304 14.01 -6.09 -22.77
C ALA A 304 14.67 -6.20 -21.38
N LEU A 305 15.68 -7.05 -21.24
CA LEU A 305 16.45 -7.19 -20.01
C LEU A 305 17.23 -5.93 -19.69
N ALA A 306 17.94 -5.35 -20.67
CA ALA A 306 18.70 -4.11 -20.50
C ALA A 306 17.79 -2.94 -20.06
N TYR A 307 16.62 -2.84 -20.70
CA TYR A 307 15.63 -1.82 -20.33
C TYR A 307 15.05 -2.08 -18.94
N ALA A 308 14.72 -3.32 -18.60
CA ALA A 308 14.22 -3.66 -17.26
C ALA A 308 15.25 -3.31 -16.16
N VAL A 309 16.54 -3.58 -16.40
CA VAL A 309 17.64 -3.22 -15.49
C VAL A 309 17.79 -1.71 -15.36
N LEU A 310 17.74 -0.97 -16.48
CA LEU A 310 17.76 0.50 -16.46
C LEU A 310 16.55 1.11 -15.75
N ALA A 311 15.40 0.42 -15.84
CA ALA A 311 14.16 0.76 -15.14
C ALA A 311 14.19 0.45 -13.62
N GLY A 312 15.31 -0.01 -13.08
CA GLY A 312 15.45 -0.41 -11.69
C GLY A 312 14.89 -1.78 -11.39
N PHE A 313 14.65 -2.58 -12.41
CA PHE A 313 14.14 -3.95 -12.30
C PHE A 313 12.86 -4.05 -11.47
N ALA A 314 11.99 -3.03 -11.59
CA ALA A 314 10.71 -3.00 -10.89
C ALA A 314 9.81 -4.19 -11.31
N VAL A 315 8.94 -4.65 -10.41
CA VAL A 315 8.10 -5.84 -10.58
C VAL A 315 7.35 -5.90 -11.93
N PRO A 316 6.72 -4.82 -12.45
CA PRO A 316 6.07 -4.84 -13.76
C PRO A 316 7.03 -5.10 -14.92
N ALA A 317 8.24 -4.52 -14.87
CA ALA A 317 9.27 -4.72 -15.90
C ALA A 317 9.86 -6.14 -15.83
N GLN A 318 10.10 -6.67 -14.63
CA GLN A 318 10.54 -8.06 -14.42
C GLN A 318 9.59 -9.06 -15.09
N ARG A 319 8.28 -8.95 -14.80
CA ARG A 319 7.27 -9.88 -15.36
C ARG A 319 7.29 -9.90 -16.88
N THR A 320 7.34 -8.72 -17.50
CA THR A 320 7.38 -8.62 -18.95
C THR A 320 8.68 -9.19 -19.52
N CYS A 321 9.80 -8.92 -18.87
CA CYS A 321 11.09 -9.49 -19.25
C CYS A 321 11.02 -11.03 -19.22
N TYR A 322 10.48 -11.62 -18.17
CA TYR A 322 10.34 -13.08 -18.07
C TYR A 322 9.37 -13.67 -19.11
N MET A 323 8.27 -12.97 -19.42
CA MET A 323 7.37 -13.35 -20.51
C MET A 323 8.09 -13.35 -21.86
N LEU A 324 8.83 -12.29 -22.17
CA LEU A 324 9.59 -12.18 -23.42
C LEU A 324 10.71 -13.21 -23.52
N LEU A 325 11.43 -13.47 -22.42
CA LEU A 325 12.45 -14.52 -22.34
C LEU A 325 11.83 -15.90 -22.59
N THR A 326 10.64 -16.17 -22.03
CA THR A 326 9.93 -17.44 -22.26
C THR A 326 9.54 -17.61 -23.73
N VAL A 327 9.04 -16.52 -24.36
CA VAL A 327 8.72 -16.51 -25.80
C VAL A 327 9.99 -16.71 -26.63
N ALA A 328 11.06 -15.97 -26.35
CA ALA A 328 12.32 -16.07 -27.07
C ALA A 328 12.92 -17.50 -26.98
N LEU A 329 12.88 -18.12 -25.80
CA LEU A 329 13.32 -19.50 -25.60
C LEU A 329 12.45 -20.47 -26.39
N ALA A 330 11.13 -20.33 -26.38
CA ALA A 330 10.23 -21.18 -27.15
C ALA A 330 10.52 -21.12 -28.65
N LEU A 331 10.73 -19.93 -29.21
CA LEU A 331 11.09 -19.70 -30.61
C LEU A 331 12.47 -20.26 -30.93
N SER A 332 13.45 -20.10 -30.04
CA SER A 332 14.80 -20.62 -30.20
C SER A 332 14.82 -22.15 -30.23
N LEU A 333 13.98 -22.80 -29.43
CA LEU A 333 13.83 -24.26 -29.40
C LEU A 333 12.94 -24.78 -30.54
N ARG A 334 12.50 -23.92 -31.46
CA ARG A 334 11.63 -24.28 -32.62
C ARG A 334 10.37 -25.02 -32.20
N ARG A 335 9.83 -24.74 -31.00
CA ARG A 335 8.59 -25.32 -30.49
C ARG A 335 7.44 -24.35 -30.69
N SER A 336 6.38 -24.75 -31.36
CA SER A 336 5.11 -24.08 -31.42
C SER A 336 4.36 -24.32 -30.09
N LEU A 337 4.55 -23.43 -29.12
CA LEU A 337 3.81 -23.48 -27.87
C LEU A 337 2.49 -22.72 -28.02
N SER A 338 1.42 -23.27 -27.42
CA SER A 338 0.17 -22.51 -27.36
C SER A 338 0.38 -21.24 -26.51
N PRO A 339 -0.28 -20.10 -26.85
CA PRO A 339 -0.17 -18.88 -26.07
C PRO A 339 -0.51 -19.07 -24.58
N TRP A 340 -1.49 -19.91 -24.27
CA TRP A 340 -1.86 -20.26 -22.88
C TRP A 340 -0.73 -20.98 -22.13
N LEU A 341 0.02 -21.82 -22.81
CA LEU A 341 1.15 -22.50 -22.19
C LEU A 341 2.31 -21.52 -21.92
N ILE A 342 2.54 -20.56 -22.82
CA ILE A 342 3.52 -19.48 -22.63
C ILE A 342 3.16 -18.63 -21.42
N LEU A 343 1.89 -18.22 -21.31
CA LEU A 343 1.42 -17.43 -20.16
C LEU A 343 1.55 -18.20 -18.85
N ALA A 344 1.20 -19.49 -18.84
CA ALA A 344 1.32 -20.34 -17.66
C ALA A 344 2.80 -20.55 -17.24
N TRP A 345 3.72 -20.74 -18.19
CA TRP A 345 5.15 -20.78 -17.89
C TRP A 345 5.68 -19.46 -17.37
N ALA A 346 5.30 -18.34 -17.97
CA ALA A 346 5.68 -17.02 -17.48
C ALA A 346 5.20 -16.79 -16.05
N LEU A 347 3.97 -17.23 -15.73
CA LEU A 347 3.42 -17.18 -14.39
C LEU A 347 4.28 -17.96 -13.39
N VAL A 348 4.64 -19.19 -13.72
CA VAL A 348 5.49 -20.04 -12.87
C VAL A 348 6.89 -19.45 -12.71
N VAL A 349 7.52 -18.97 -13.80
CA VAL A 349 8.86 -18.35 -13.75
C VAL A 349 8.86 -17.15 -12.80
N VAL A 350 7.85 -16.26 -12.90
CA VAL A 350 7.72 -15.14 -11.97
C VAL A 350 7.62 -15.63 -10.52
N LEU A 351 6.80 -16.64 -10.23
CA LEU A 351 6.58 -17.13 -8.88
C LEU A 351 7.75 -17.95 -8.32
N VAL A 352 8.56 -18.56 -9.19
CA VAL A 352 9.83 -19.21 -8.79
C VAL A 352 10.89 -18.16 -8.44
N ILE A 353 10.91 -17.03 -9.11
CA ILE A 353 11.84 -15.94 -8.78
C ILE A 353 11.37 -15.22 -7.53
N ASP A 354 10.10 -14.83 -7.51
CA ASP A 354 9.47 -14.11 -6.42
C ASP A 354 8.10 -14.71 -6.02
N PRO A 355 8.06 -15.59 -5.01
CA PRO A 355 6.83 -16.20 -4.55
C PRO A 355 5.85 -15.21 -3.87
N TRP A 356 6.31 -14.02 -3.49
CA TRP A 356 5.46 -12.96 -2.90
C TRP A 356 4.82 -12.05 -3.95
N ALA A 357 5.19 -12.17 -5.22
CA ALA A 357 4.57 -11.39 -6.30
C ALA A 357 3.03 -11.48 -6.31
N VAL A 358 2.44 -12.56 -5.79
CA VAL A 358 0.98 -12.73 -5.62
C VAL A 358 0.37 -11.75 -4.62
N LEU A 359 1.16 -11.12 -3.75
CA LEU A 359 0.69 -10.09 -2.81
C LEU A 359 0.57 -8.73 -3.50
N ALA A 360 1.29 -8.51 -4.59
CA ALA A 360 1.25 -7.27 -5.35
C ALA A 360 -0.01 -7.18 -6.22
N VAL A 361 -0.78 -6.11 -6.04
CA VAL A 361 -1.98 -5.81 -6.85
C VAL A 361 -1.65 -5.84 -8.36
N GLY A 362 -0.53 -5.25 -8.75
CA GLY A 362 -0.09 -5.20 -10.13
C GLY A 362 0.17 -6.59 -10.77
N PHE A 363 0.45 -7.63 -9.99
CA PHE A 363 0.56 -9.00 -10.49
C PHE A 363 -0.77 -9.49 -11.06
N TRP A 364 -1.85 -9.35 -10.29
CA TRP A 364 -3.18 -9.78 -10.69
C TRP A 364 -3.69 -9.02 -11.91
N PHE A 365 -3.54 -7.68 -11.91
CA PHE A 365 -3.94 -6.86 -13.05
C PHE A 365 -3.19 -7.21 -14.33
N SER A 366 -1.87 -7.41 -14.25
CA SER A 366 -1.05 -7.73 -15.42
C SER A 366 -1.41 -9.08 -16.04
N PHE A 367 -1.43 -10.15 -15.23
CA PHE A 367 -1.75 -11.49 -15.74
C PHE A 367 -3.21 -11.62 -16.18
N SER A 368 -4.16 -11.00 -15.44
CA SER A 368 -5.56 -11.00 -15.83
C SER A 368 -5.81 -10.21 -17.11
N ALA A 369 -5.18 -9.05 -17.30
CA ALA A 369 -5.31 -8.27 -18.53
C ALA A 369 -4.83 -9.08 -19.75
N VAL A 370 -3.63 -9.70 -19.67
CA VAL A 370 -3.11 -10.54 -20.74
C VAL A 370 -4.03 -11.75 -20.99
N ALA A 371 -4.49 -12.42 -19.94
CA ALA A 371 -5.42 -13.55 -20.06
C ALA A 371 -6.74 -13.15 -20.72
N MET A 372 -7.31 -11.98 -20.36
CA MET A 372 -8.54 -11.45 -20.98
C MET A 372 -8.33 -11.09 -22.44
N LEU A 373 -7.22 -10.43 -22.79
CA LEU A 373 -6.86 -10.16 -24.17
C LEU A 373 -6.75 -11.44 -25.00
N MET A 374 -6.04 -12.45 -24.47
CA MET A 374 -5.91 -13.75 -25.12
C MET A 374 -7.26 -14.46 -25.26
N TYR A 375 -8.11 -14.40 -24.23
CA TYR A 375 -9.43 -15.02 -24.23
C TYR A 375 -10.34 -14.48 -25.34
N VAL A 376 -10.26 -13.17 -25.64
CA VAL A 376 -11.09 -12.55 -26.67
C VAL A 376 -10.46 -12.53 -28.06
N THR A 377 -9.16 -12.86 -28.19
CA THR A 377 -8.45 -12.81 -29.49
C THR A 377 -8.02 -14.19 -29.99
N VAL A 378 -7.51 -15.06 -29.12
CA VAL A 378 -6.94 -16.35 -29.51
C VAL A 378 -8.02 -17.36 -29.84
N GLY A 379 -7.89 -18.06 -30.98
CA GLY A 379 -8.83 -19.10 -31.42
C GLY A 379 -10.19 -18.60 -31.93
N ARG A 380 -10.32 -17.30 -32.14
CA ARG A 380 -11.55 -16.72 -32.74
C ARG A 380 -11.45 -16.74 -34.27
N VAL A 381 -12.41 -17.35 -34.92
CA VAL A 381 -12.47 -17.51 -36.38
C VAL A 381 -13.13 -16.26 -37.00
N GLY A 382 -12.65 -15.85 -38.16
CA GLY A 382 -13.17 -14.77 -38.99
C GLY A 382 -12.30 -13.51 -38.97
N GLU A 383 -12.17 -12.87 -40.10
CA GLU A 383 -11.50 -11.57 -40.23
C GLU A 383 -12.36 -10.47 -39.61
N ARG A 384 -11.74 -9.64 -38.78
CA ARG A 384 -12.40 -8.49 -38.16
C ARG A 384 -11.66 -7.23 -38.51
N PRO A 385 -12.34 -6.13 -38.76
CA PRO A 385 -11.73 -4.83 -38.92
C PRO A 385 -10.91 -4.49 -37.67
N TRP A 386 -9.78 -3.82 -37.83
CA TRP A 386 -8.87 -3.46 -36.74
C TRP A 386 -9.57 -2.67 -35.61
N TRP A 387 -10.51 -1.75 -35.99
CA TRP A 387 -11.26 -0.95 -35.00
C TRP A 387 -12.21 -1.82 -34.14
N HIS A 388 -12.81 -2.87 -34.72
CA HIS A 388 -13.66 -3.81 -33.97
C HIS A 388 -12.80 -4.62 -32.99
N THR A 389 -11.60 -5.03 -33.38
CA THR A 389 -10.66 -5.73 -32.50
C THR A 389 -10.25 -4.81 -31.37
N LEU A 390 -9.94 -3.54 -31.64
CA LEU A 390 -9.61 -2.54 -30.65
C LEU A 390 -10.76 -2.34 -29.63
N LEU A 391 -11.98 -2.17 -30.09
CA LEU A 391 -13.15 -2.01 -29.21
C LEU A 391 -13.39 -3.25 -28.34
N VAL A 392 -13.29 -4.45 -28.92
CA VAL A 392 -13.50 -5.71 -28.18
C VAL A 392 -12.40 -5.92 -27.15
N THR A 393 -11.15 -5.64 -27.47
CA THR A 393 -10.05 -5.77 -26.52
C THR A 393 -10.14 -4.74 -25.39
N GLN A 394 -10.48 -3.49 -25.71
CA GLN A 394 -10.70 -2.45 -24.72
C GLN A 394 -11.87 -2.82 -23.77
N ALA A 395 -12.99 -3.26 -24.33
CA ALA A 395 -14.14 -3.71 -23.55
C ALA A 395 -13.80 -4.92 -22.67
N ALA A 396 -13.04 -5.88 -23.20
CA ALA A 396 -12.64 -7.09 -22.49
C ALA A 396 -11.75 -6.78 -21.28
N VAL A 397 -10.78 -5.89 -21.44
CA VAL A 397 -9.93 -5.44 -20.35
C VAL A 397 -10.73 -4.64 -19.33
N THR A 398 -11.55 -3.69 -19.79
CA THR A 398 -12.37 -2.85 -18.91
C THR A 398 -13.32 -3.71 -18.06
N PHE A 399 -14.20 -4.48 -18.69
CA PHE A 399 -15.21 -5.28 -17.96
C PHE A 399 -14.59 -6.47 -17.22
N GLY A 400 -13.54 -7.08 -17.79
CA GLY A 400 -12.86 -8.21 -17.16
C GLY A 400 -12.07 -7.84 -15.91
N LEU A 401 -11.61 -6.57 -15.79
CA LEU A 401 -10.86 -6.11 -14.62
C LEU A 401 -11.71 -5.36 -13.58
N VAL A 402 -12.97 -5.02 -13.88
CA VAL A 402 -13.88 -4.37 -12.92
C VAL A 402 -13.96 -5.13 -11.58
N PRO A 403 -14.17 -6.48 -11.55
CA PRO A 403 -14.24 -7.19 -10.28
C PRO A 403 -12.97 -7.06 -9.44
N LEU A 404 -11.79 -7.08 -10.07
CA LEU A 404 -10.50 -6.87 -9.39
C LEU A 404 -10.34 -5.40 -8.94
N SER A 405 -10.77 -4.44 -9.75
CA SER A 405 -10.70 -3.01 -9.38
C SER A 405 -11.57 -2.71 -8.17
N VAL A 406 -12.79 -3.24 -8.11
CA VAL A 406 -13.68 -3.10 -6.95
C VAL A 406 -13.07 -3.80 -5.73
N ALA A 407 -12.52 -5.01 -5.88
CA ALA A 407 -11.93 -5.75 -4.76
C ALA A 407 -10.72 -5.04 -4.16
N MET A 408 -9.84 -4.48 -5.00
CA MET A 408 -8.54 -3.96 -4.58
C MET A 408 -8.56 -2.46 -4.25
N PHE A 409 -9.38 -1.68 -4.95
CA PHE A 409 -9.39 -0.22 -4.83
C PHE A 409 -10.71 0.37 -4.36
N GLN A 410 -11.79 -0.45 -4.30
CA GLN A 410 -13.16 -0.03 -3.96
C GLN A 410 -13.63 1.15 -4.85
N GLN A 411 -13.10 1.22 -6.08
CA GLN A 411 -13.47 2.25 -7.05
C GLN A 411 -13.28 1.78 -8.48
N VAL A 412 -14.07 2.34 -9.38
CA VAL A 412 -14.00 2.13 -10.83
C VAL A 412 -14.06 3.46 -11.54
N SER A 413 -13.11 3.75 -12.41
CA SER A 413 -13.12 4.96 -13.24
C SER A 413 -14.09 4.77 -14.41
N LEU A 414 -15.15 5.57 -14.45
CA LEU A 414 -16.11 5.56 -15.55
C LEU A 414 -15.55 6.29 -16.80
N VAL A 415 -14.65 7.24 -16.60
CA VAL A 415 -13.92 7.93 -17.67
C VAL A 415 -12.69 7.16 -18.16
N GLY A 416 -12.28 6.12 -17.42
CA GLY A 416 -11.07 5.33 -17.68
C GLY A 416 -10.98 4.78 -19.12
N PRO A 417 -12.02 4.20 -19.72
CA PRO A 417 -11.96 3.74 -21.09
C PRO A 417 -11.61 4.82 -22.11
N ILE A 418 -12.15 6.04 -21.95
CA ILE A 418 -11.85 7.20 -22.79
C ILE A 418 -10.43 7.69 -22.54
N ALA A 419 -10.06 7.85 -21.27
CA ALA A 419 -8.72 8.24 -20.85
C ALA A 419 -7.66 7.30 -21.43
N ASN A 420 -7.86 5.99 -21.32
CA ASN A 420 -6.92 4.97 -21.82
C ASN A 420 -6.85 4.90 -23.35
N ALA A 421 -7.94 5.16 -24.05
CA ALA A 421 -7.94 5.19 -25.51
C ALA A 421 -7.01 6.29 -26.08
N VAL A 422 -6.82 7.38 -25.34
CA VAL A 422 -5.90 8.47 -25.68
C VAL A 422 -4.54 8.28 -25.02
N ALA A 423 -4.51 7.96 -23.71
CA ALA A 423 -3.28 7.92 -22.95
C ALA A 423 -2.33 6.78 -23.39
N ILE A 424 -2.87 5.57 -23.68
CA ILE A 424 -2.04 4.43 -24.07
C ILE A 424 -1.23 4.73 -25.33
N PRO A 425 -1.82 5.12 -26.50
CA PRO A 425 -1.02 5.40 -27.68
C PRO A 425 -0.11 6.63 -27.50
N LEU A 426 -0.57 7.69 -26.84
CA LEU A 426 0.22 8.90 -26.64
C LEU A 426 1.47 8.64 -25.79
N VAL A 427 1.29 7.96 -24.66
CA VAL A 427 2.41 7.65 -23.76
C VAL A 427 3.34 6.61 -24.39
N THR A 428 2.77 5.52 -24.94
CA THR A 428 3.57 4.38 -25.42
C THR A 428 4.30 4.69 -26.72
N MET A 429 3.67 5.41 -27.66
CA MET A 429 4.26 5.70 -28.99
C MET A 429 4.90 7.08 -29.09
N GLY A 430 4.56 8.02 -28.20
CA GLY A 430 5.08 9.38 -28.20
C GLY A 430 6.05 9.62 -27.05
N VAL A 431 5.54 9.68 -25.81
CA VAL A 431 6.31 10.15 -24.65
C VAL A 431 7.48 9.23 -24.31
N VAL A 432 7.24 7.91 -24.19
CA VAL A 432 8.27 6.96 -23.80
C VAL A 432 9.41 6.88 -24.82
N PRO A 433 9.17 6.74 -26.14
CA PRO A 433 10.25 6.76 -27.13
C PRO A 433 11.09 8.04 -27.12
N LEU A 434 10.44 9.21 -27.05
CA LEU A 434 11.15 10.50 -27.00
C LEU A 434 12.02 10.58 -25.73
N THR A 435 11.52 10.13 -24.58
CA THR A 435 12.27 10.10 -23.33
C THR A 435 13.46 9.15 -23.40
N LEU A 436 13.26 7.94 -23.95
CA LEU A 436 14.34 6.95 -24.09
C LEU A 436 15.42 7.41 -25.10
N ILE A 437 15.02 8.03 -26.22
CA ILE A 437 15.97 8.60 -27.18
C ILE A 437 16.76 9.72 -26.52
N TRP A 438 16.11 10.60 -25.74
CA TRP A 438 16.80 11.67 -25.01
C TRP A 438 17.84 11.12 -24.01
N MET A 439 17.54 10.00 -23.34
CA MET A 439 18.49 9.37 -22.42
C MET A 439 19.78 8.90 -23.13
N LEU A 440 19.69 8.55 -24.41
CA LEU A 440 20.82 8.16 -25.25
C LEU A 440 21.49 9.36 -25.92
N ILE A 441 20.68 10.30 -26.42
CA ILE A 441 21.12 11.47 -27.16
C ILE A 441 20.39 12.69 -26.54
N PRO A 442 21.04 13.45 -25.63
CA PRO A 442 20.40 14.51 -24.86
C PRO A 442 20.14 15.77 -25.72
N ILE A 443 19.15 15.70 -26.61
CA ILE A 443 18.62 16.82 -27.38
C ILE A 443 17.42 17.38 -26.63
N ASP A 444 17.52 18.57 -26.06
CA ASP A 444 16.51 19.19 -25.21
C ASP A 444 15.12 19.29 -25.86
N ALA A 445 15.05 19.46 -27.19
CA ALA A 445 13.79 19.46 -27.92
C ALA A 445 12.99 18.14 -27.77
N LEU A 446 13.67 16.99 -27.66
CA LEU A 446 12.99 15.70 -27.49
C LEU A 446 12.28 15.64 -26.12
N LEU A 447 13.00 16.03 -25.07
CA LEU A 447 12.43 16.01 -23.73
C LEU A 447 11.36 17.10 -23.54
N ALA A 448 11.55 18.26 -24.15
CA ALA A 448 10.55 19.33 -24.17
C ALA A 448 9.25 18.89 -24.90
N THR A 449 9.39 18.16 -26.01
CA THR A 449 8.23 17.60 -26.74
C THR A 449 7.53 16.53 -25.89
N ALA A 450 8.28 15.62 -25.27
CA ALA A 450 7.71 14.61 -24.36
C ALA A 450 6.96 15.27 -23.18
N HIS A 451 7.53 16.33 -22.60
CA HIS A 451 6.89 17.10 -21.55
C HIS A 451 5.59 17.78 -22.04
N GLN A 452 5.59 18.37 -23.23
CA GLN A 452 4.39 19.01 -23.78
C GLN A 452 3.25 18.00 -24.02
N LEU A 453 3.59 16.79 -24.49
CA LEU A 453 2.62 15.70 -24.66
C LEU A 453 1.99 15.27 -23.33
N ILE A 454 2.81 15.13 -22.26
CA ILE A 454 2.30 14.83 -20.91
C ILE A 454 1.44 15.97 -20.39
N THR A 455 1.81 17.21 -20.62
CA THR A 455 1.02 18.37 -20.20
C THR A 455 -0.36 18.35 -20.85
N TRP A 456 -0.45 18.13 -22.18
CA TRP A 456 -1.73 18.02 -22.87
C TRP A 456 -2.57 16.84 -22.37
N LEU A 457 -1.92 15.69 -22.16
CA LEU A 457 -2.61 14.53 -21.59
C LEU A 457 -3.21 14.88 -20.22
N THR A 458 -2.43 15.48 -19.33
CA THR A 458 -2.87 15.79 -17.96
C THR A 458 -4.02 16.80 -17.94
N LEU A 459 -3.97 17.83 -18.82
CA LEU A 459 -5.07 18.77 -19.00
C LEU A 459 -6.36 18.06 -19.48
N GLY A 460 -6.23 17.12 -20.43
CA GLY A 460 -7.35 16.29 -20.89
C GLY A 460 -7.93 15.40 -19.78
N LEU A 461 -7.07 14.81 -18.93
CA LEU A 461 -7.50 14.01 -17.78
C LEU A 461 -8.19 14.88 -16.72
N GLN A 462 -7.68 16.08 -16.43
CA GLN A 462 -8.34 17.04 -15.53
C GLN A 462 -9.72 17.42 -16.06
N TRP A 463 -9.84 17.67 -17.36
CA TRP A 463 -11.15 17.92 -17.99
C TRP A 463 -12.11 16.73 -17.86
N LEU A 464 -11.64 15.50 -18.06
CA LEU A 464 -12.46 14.29 -17.86
C LEU A 464 -12.99 14.19 -16.43
N MET A 465 -12.23 14.65 -15.43
CA MET A 465 -12.65 14.67 -14.03
C MET A 465 -13.71 15.72 -13.70
N THR A 466 -13.98 16.68 -14.61
CA THR A 466 -15.10 17.65 -14.45
C THR A 466 -16.43 17.09 -14.92
N LEU A 467 -16.44 15.94 -15.60
CA LEU A 467 -17.67 15.29 -16.05
C LEU A 467 -18.50 14.77 -14.86
N PRO A 468 -19.84 14.66 -15.03
CA PRO A 468 -20.67 14.06 -14.00
C PRO A 468 -20.26 12.62 -13.68
N ALA A 469 -20.08 12.32 -12.38
CA ALA A 469 -19.73 10.99 -11.87
C ALA A 469 -18.52 10.31 -12.58
N PRO A 470 -17.33 10.95 -12.63
CA PRO A 470 -16.18 10.37 -13.34
C PRO A 470 -15.65 9.09 -12.66
N LEU A 471 -15.97 8.93 -11.38
CA LEU A 471 -15.50 7.85 -10.53
C LEU A 471 -16.69 7.21 -9.78
N TRP A 472 -16.83 5.92 -9.89
CA TRP A 472 -17.74 5.13 -9.06
C TRP A 472 -16.97 4.61 -7.84
N THR A 473 -17.45 4.88 -6.65
CA THR A 473 -16.93 4.33 -5.40
C THR A 473 -17.85 3.22 -4.88
N GLN A 474 -17.27 2.16 -4.36
CA GLN A 474 -17.98 0.99 -3.86
C GLN A 474 -17.35 0.56 -2.54
N HIS A 475 -18.11 -0.09 -1.66
CA HIS A 475 -17.58 -0.75 -0.47
C HIS A 475 -16.71 -1.95 -0.83
N ALA A 476 -15.94 -2.46 0.13
CA ALA A 476 -15.17 -3.69 -0.05
C ALA A 476 -16.10 -4.90 -0.15
N PRO A 477 -16.12 -5.62 -1.28
CA PRO A 477 -17.03 -6.74 -1.49
C PRO A 477 -16.53 -8.00 -0.77
N PRO A 478 -17.42 -8.90 -0.33
CA PRO A 478 -17.05 -10.23 0.11
C PRO A 478 -16.30 -10.99 -1.01
N TRP A 479 -15.25 -11.74 -0.65
CA TRP A 479 -14.35 -12.40 -1.63
C TRP A 479 -15.06 -13.32 -2.63
N TRP A 480 -16.13 -14.02 -2.20
CA TRP A 480 -16.89 -14.93 -3.05
C TRP A 480 -17.67 -14.19 -4.15
N THR A 481 -18.11 -12.93 -3.92
CA THR A 481 -18.76 -12.11 -4.95
C THR A 481 -17.79 -11.70 -6.04
N VAL A 482 -16.53 -11.48 -5.68
CA VAL A 482 -15.45 -11.20 -6.64
C VAL A 482 -15.20 -12.42 -7.53
N ALA A 483 -15.10 -13.61 -6.94
CA ALA A 483 -14.93 -14.86 -7.69
C ALA A 483 -16.10 -15.10 -8.66
N LEU A 484 -17.33 -14.89 -8.17
CA LEU A 484 -18.54 -15.03 -8.98
C LEU A 484 -18.57 -14.00 -10.15
N ALA A 485 -18.20 -12.75 -9.86
CA ALA A 485 -18.16 -11.70 -10.88
C ALA A 485 -17.05 -11.92 -11.92
N LEU A 486 -15.90 -12.48 -11.54
CA LEU A 486 -14.86 -12.91 -12.48
C LEU A 486 -15.37 -14.00 -13.43
N LEU A 487 -16.08 -15.01 -12.90
CA LEU A 487 -16.71 -16.05 -13.72
C LEU A 487 -17.80 -15.45 -14.61
N GLY A 488 -18.61 -14.53 -14.10
CA GLY A 488 -19.61 -13.79 -14.86
C GLY A 488 -18.99 -13.01 -16.03
N SER A 489 -17.87 -12.32 -15.78
CA SER A 489 -17.12 -11.61 -16.81
C SER A 489 -16.60 -12.55 -17.90
N LEU A 490 -16.10 -13.74 -17.55
CA LEU A 490 -15.66 -14.74 -18.51
C LEU A 490 -16.83 -15.26 -19.37
N VAL A 491 -18.00 -15.49 -18.78
CA VAL A 491 -19.20 -15.90 -19.49
C VAL A 491 -19.69 -14.78 -20.45
N LEU A 492 -19.70 -13.53 -20.01
CA LEU A 492 -20.06 -12.36 -20.83
C LEU A 492 -19.15 -12.22 -22.07
N LEU A 493 -17.85 -12.42 -21.88
CA LEU A 493 -16.84 -12.30 -22.92
C LEU A 493 -16.70 -13.57 -23.78
N ALA A 494 -17.49 -14.63 -23.51
CA ALA A 494 -17.47 -15.88 -24.25
C ALA A 494 -17.79 -15.66 -25.76
N PRO A 495 -17.36 -16.56 -26.66
CA PRO A 495 -17.67 -16.51 -28.09
C PRO A 495 -19.16 -16.31 -28.37
N ARG A 496 -19.50 -15.64 -29.49
CA ARG A 496 -20.89 -15.36 -29.86
C ARG A 496 -21.79 -16.60 -29.95
N GLY A 497 -21.25 -17.79 -30.19
CA GLY A 497 -21.97 -19.07 -30.21
C GLY A 497 -22.27 -19.65 -28.81
N TRP A 498 -21.79 -19.06 -27.72
CA TRP A 498 -22.10 -19.53 -26.38
C TRP A 498 -23.54 -19.14 -26.01
N PRO A 499 -24.42 -20.10 -25.66
CA PRO A 499 -25.82 -19.80 -25.34
C PRO A 499 -25.90 -18.97 -24.04
N HIS A 500 -26.87 -18.09 -24.01
CA HIS A 500 -27.22 -17.30 -22.80
C HIS A 500 -26.09 -16.59 -22.10
N ARG A 501 -24.99 -16.21 -22.81
CA ARG A 501 -23.81 -15.54 -22.20
C ARG A 501 -24.16 -14.26 -21.42
N TRP A 502 -25.30 -13.61 -21.75
CA TRP A 502 -25.79 -12.43 -21.04
C TRP A 502 -26.11 -12.74 -19.55
N LEU A 503 -26.38 -14.01 -19.18
CA LEU A 503 -26.56 -14.43 -17.79
C LEU A 503 -25.32 -14.14 -16.92
N GLY A 504 -24.15 -13.98 -17.52
CA GLY A 504 -22.95 -13.51 -16.81
C GLY A 504 -23.14 -12.17 -16.09
N VAL A 505 -24.07 -11.31 -16.53
CA VAL A 505 -24.45 -10.08 -15.81
C VAL A 505 -25.01 -10.41 -14.43
N LEU A 506 -25.88 -11.43 -14.32
CA LEU A 506 -26.48 -11.82 -13.05
C LEU A 506 -25.44 -12.26 -12.03
N TRP A 507 -24.35 -12.88 -12.50
CA TRP A 507 -23.25 -13.28 -11.63
C TRP A 507 -22.39 -12.10 -11.16
N CYS A 508 -22.45 -10.96 -11.86
CA CYS A 508 -21.78 -9.74 -11.42
C CYS A 508 -22.63 -8.93 -10.42
N VAL A 509 -23.96 -9.12 -10.38
CA VAL A 509 -24.86 -8.34 -9.50
C VAL A 509 -24.48 -8.41 -8.02
N PRO A 510 -24.14 -9.58 -7.42
CA PRO A 510 -23.79 -9.67 -5.99
C PRO A 510 -22.60 -8.79 -5.61
N LEU A 511 -21.65 -8.55 -6.53
CA LEU A 511 -20.49 -7.69 -6.30
C LEU A 511 -20.89 -6.25 -5.91
N PHE A 512 -22.01 -5.77 -6.45
CA PHE A 512 -22.49 -4.40 -6.26
C PHE A 512 -23.68 -4.31 -5.29
N ALA A 513 -24.45 -5.37 -5.15
CA ALA A 513 -25.69 -5.37 -4.38
C ALA A 513 -25.51 -5.72 -2.90
N ILE A 514 -24.47 -6.50 -2.55
CA ILE A 514 -24.26 -6.91 -1.16
C ILE A 514 -23.46 -5.84 -0.43
N THR A 515 -24.13 -5.08 0.41
CA THR A 515 -23.54 -4.02 1.24
C THR A 515 -23.11 -4.54 2.61
N PRO A 516 -22.09 -3.95 3.25
CA PRO A 516 -21.81 -4.21 4.67
C PRO A 516 -23.04 -3.93 5.53
N GLU A 517 -23.28 -4.76 6.51
CA GLU A 517 -24.39 -4.54 7.45
C GLU A 517 -24.05 -3.35 8.38
N PRO A 518 -24.90 -2.32 8.40
CA PRO A 518 -24.74 -1.21 9.35
C PRO A 518 -25.15 -1.67 10.76
N PRO A 519 -24.73 -0.97 11.82
CA PRO A 519 -25.28 -1.18 13.16
C PRO A 519 -26.81 -1.01 13.18
N ALA A 520 -27.47 -1.70 14.09
CA ALA A 520 -28.91 -1.49 14.30
C ALA A 520 -29.20 -0.13 14.96
N VAL A 521 -30.43 0.38 14.84
CA VAL A 521 -30.85 1.60 15.52
C VAL A 521 -30.70 1.43 17.03
N GLY A 522 -30.03 2.38 17.68
CA GLY A 522 -29.67 2.32 19.10
C GLY A 522 -28.34 1.60 19.37
N GLU A 523 -27.61 1.20 18.34
CA GLU A 523 -26.30 0.58 18.41
C GLU A 523 -25.26 1.37 17.60
N PHE A 524 -23.98 1.22 17.92
CA PHE A 524 -22.90 1.81 17.14
C PHE A 524 -21.70 0.88 17.04
N LYS A 525 -20.92 1.10 16.00
CA LYS A 525 -19.63 0.47 15.76
C LYS A 525 -18.54 1.53 15.88
N LEU A 526 -17.64 1.33 16.83
CA LEU A 526 -16.43 2.15 16.98
C LEU A 526 -15.25 1.40 16.39
N THR A 527 -14.52 2.06 15.49
CA THR A 527 -13.22 1.56 15.01
C THR A 527 -12.14 2.58 15.32
N ILE A 528 -11.21 2.20 16.18
CA ILE A 528 -10.00 2.96 16.48
C ILE A 528 -8.94 2.49 15.51
N LEU A 529 -8.54 3.37 14.60
CA LEU A 529 -7.63 3.02 13.51
C LEU A 529 -6.17 2.96 13.99
N ASP A 530 -5.41 2.03 13.46
CA ASP A 530 -3.96 2.02 13.61
C ASP A 530 -3.33 3.04 12.64
N ILE A 531 -2.97 4.19 13.16
CA ILE A 531 -2.36 5.31 12.41
C ILE A 531 -0.92 5.61 12.86
N GLY A 532 -0.37 4.75 13.72
CA GLY A 532 0.86 5.00 14.44
C GLY A 532 0.64 5.96 15.62
N GLN A 533 1.55 6.91 15.81
CA GLN A 533 1.39 7.90 16.88
C GLN A 533 0.36 8.95 16.44
N GLY A 534 -0.67 9.17 17.26
CA GLY A 534 -1.78 10.08 17.02
C GLY A 534 -3.15 9.42 17.18
N THR A 535 -4.22 10.14 16.96
CA THR A 535 -5.59 9.66 17.15
C THR A 535 -6.41 9.71 15.87
N ALA A 536 -7.11 8.61 15.57
CA ALA A 536 -8.21 8.57 14.62
C ALA A 536 -9.21 7.46 15.00
N ALA A 537 -10.46 7.84 15.19
CA ALA A 537 -11.54 6.91 15.45
C ALA A 537 -12.73 7.16 14.54
N VAL A 538 -13.41 6.10 14.14
CA VAL A 538 -14.61 6.16 13.31
C VAL A 538 -15.77 5.56 14.09
N VAL A 539 -16.83 6.33 14.32
CA VAL A 539 -18.07 5.87 14.92
C VAL A 539 -19.13 5.80 13.83
N GLN A 540 -19.71 4.63 13.63
CA GLN A 540 -20.79 4.37 12.68
C GLN A 540 -22.05 4.01 13.45
N THR A 541 -23.17 4.68 13.17
CA THR A 541 -24.52 4.30 13.59
C THR A 541 -25.28 3.69 12.39
N ALA A 542 -26.57 3.48 12.49
CA ALA A 542 -27.34 2.86 11.40
C ALA A 542 -27.24 3.67 10.09
N ASN A 543 -27.23 5.00 10.13
CA ASN A 543 -27.24 5.86 8.93
C ASN A 543 -26.17 6.97 8.95
N HIS A 544 -25.40 7.12 10.03
CA HIS A 544 -24.47 8.23 10.18
C HIS A 544 -23.06 7.75 10.51
N THR A 545 -22.07 8.54 10.08
CA THR A 545 -20.64 8.30 10.35
C THR A 545 -20.04 9.55 10.96
N LEU A 546 -19.39 9.41 12.12
CA LEU A 546 -18.54 10.39 12.76
C LEU A 546 -17.09 9.97 12.63
N VAL A 547 -16.22 10.89 12.27
CA VAL A 547 -14.77 10.72 12.39
C VAL A 547 -14.28 11.61 13.53
N TYR A 548 -13.58 11.02 14.48
CA TYR A 548 -12.98 11.69 15.62
C TYR A 548 -11.47 11.71 15.45
N ASP A 549 -10.89 12.87 15.24
CA ASP A 549 -9.51 13.13 14.85
C ASP A 549 -9.09 12.48 13.54
N THR A 550 -7.97 12.93 13.00
CA THR A 550 -7.56 12.59 11.64
C THR A 550 -6.13 12.11 11.54
N GLY A 551 -5.48 11.91 12.69
CA GLY A 551 -4.13 11.39 12.76
C GLY A 551 -3.05 12.32 12.20
N PRO A 552 -1.81 11.80 12.10
CA PRO A 552 -0.64 12.59 11.78
C PRO A 552 -0.53 12.97 10.30
N LYS A 553 0.19 14.07 10.07
CA LYS A 553 0.81 14.41 8.80
C LYS A 553 2.29 13.96 8.85
N TRP A 554 2.70 13.08 7.92
CA TRP A 554 4.07 12.56 7.89
C TRP A 554 5.00 13.40 7.01
N THR A 555 4.48 13.89 5.88
CA THR A 555 5.20 14.80 4.97
C THR A 555 4.24 15.86 4.45
N ASP A 556 4.73 16.81 3.65
CA ASP A 556 3.83 17.82 3.07
C ASP A 556 2.75 17.23 2.17
N ASN A 557 3.01 16.03 1.64
CA ASN A 557 2.14 15.35 0.68
C ASN A 557 1.49 14.07 1.24
N THR A 558 1.87 13.59 2.42
CA THR A 558 1.35 12.32 2.98
C THR A 558 0.84 12.49 4.41
N ASP A 559 -0.36 12.04 4.66
CA ASP A 559 -1.03 12.09 5.96
C ASP A 559 -1.95 10.88 6.17
N ALA A 560 -2.44 10.71 7.41
CA ALA A 560 -3.32 9.62 7.78
C ALA A 560 -4.72 9.75 7.16
N GLY A 561 -5.20 10.96 6.91
CA GLY A 561 -6.50 11.23 6.28
C GLY A 561 -6.59 10.60 4.89
N SER A 562 -5.61 10.89 4.03
CA SER A 562 -5.56 10.39 2.65
C SER A 562 -5.17 8.92 2.57
N ARG A 563 -4.23 8.45 3.41
CA ARG A 563 -3.62 7.12 3.28
C ARG A 563 -4.34 6.02 4.05
N LEU A 564 -5.00 6.36 5.16
CA LEU A 564 -5.62 5.37 6.05
C LEU A 564 -7.12 5.60 6.23
N ILE A 565 -7.56 6.83 6.59
CA ILE A 565 -8.96 7.09 6.94
C ILE A 565 -9.86 7.03 5.71
N ALA A 566 -9.55 7.77 4.63
CA ALA A 566 -10.40 7.79 3.44
C ALA A 566 -10.51 6.40 2.75
N PRO A 567 -9.44 5.59 2.61
CA PRO A 567 -9.55 4.20 2.16
C PRO A 567 -10.40 3.32 3.09
N TYR A 568 -10.25 3.44 4.41
CA TYR A 568 -11.05 2.72 5.38
C TYR A 568 -12.55 3.04 5.23
N LEU A 569 -12.90 4.33 5.21
CA LEU A 569 -14.28 4.79 5.04
C LEU A 569 -14.91 4.26 3.75
N ARG A 570 -14.16 4.32 2.65
CA ARG A 570 -14.62 3.79 1.36
C ARG A 570 -14.87 2.29 1.45
N ALA A 571 -13.94 1.53 2.00
CA ALA A 571 -14.08 0.09 2.17
C ALA A 571 -15.25 -0.28 3.08
N ALA A 572 -15.51 0.52 4.12
CA ALA A 572 -16.64 0.37 5.03
C ALA A 572 -17.99 0.82 4.44
N GLY A 573 -18.00 1.39 3.22
CA GLY A 573 -19.22 1.88 2.56
C GLY A 573 -19.66 3.28 2.98
N SER A 574 -18.85 4.00 3.77
CA SER A 574 -19.15 5.39 4.19
C SER A 574 -18.66 6.37 3.11
N SER A 575 -19.51 6.68 2.16
CA SER A 575 -19.21 7.64 1.08
C SER A 575 -19.30 9.11 1.51
N ARG A 576 -19.86 9.39 2.69
CA ARG A 576 -20.06 10.70 3.30
C ARG A 576 -19.84 10.62 4.81
N ILE A 577 -19.30 11.67 5.39
CA ILE A 577 -19.12 11.84 6.83
C ILE A 577 -20.12 12.90 7.28
N GLN A 578 -21.01 12.55 8.21
CA GLN A 578 -21.96 13.52 8.76
C GLN A 578 -21.28 14.46 9.76
N GLY A 579 -20.35 13.95 10.57
CA GLY A 579 -19.59 14.75 11.51
C GLY A 579 -18.11 14.45 11.50
N LEU A 580 -17.31 15.51 11.51
CA LEU A 580 -15.86 15.45 11.75
C LEU A 580 -15.57 16.19 13.05
N VAL A 581 -14.98 15.51 14.03
CA VAL A 581 -14.45 16.16 15.24
C VAL A 581 -12.95 16.29 15.08
N VAL A 582 -12.42 17.52 15.18
CA VAL A 582 -10.98 17.78 15.29
C VAL A 582 -10.74 18.30 16.70
N SER A 583 -10.26 17.44 17.58
CA SER A 583 -10.19 17.67 19.01
C SER A 583 -9.33 18.87 19.38
N HIS A 584 -8.17 19.01 18.74
CA HIS A 584 -7.24 20.13 18.91
C HIS A 584 -6.26 20.23 17.72
N LEU A 585 -5.33 21.20 17.76
CA LEU A 585 -4.52 21.56 16.58
C LEU A 585 -3.25 20.70 16.40
N ASP A 586 -2.87 19.90 17.39
CA ASP A 586 -1.61 19.13 17.29
C ASP A 586 -1.61 18.21 16.07
N ILE A 587 -0.44 18.06 15.45
CA ILE A 587 -0.29 17.46 14.12
C ILE A 587 -0.68 15.97 14.07
N ASP A 588 -0.60 15.27 15.17
CA ASP A 588 -0.98 13.86 15.32
C ASP A 588 -2.49 13.65 15.55
N HIS A 589 -3.26 14.73 15.63
CA HIS A 589 -4.74 14.75 15.68
C HIS A 589 -5.36 15.41 14.45
N SER A 590 -4.81 16.53 14.04
CA SER A 590 -5.35 17.37 12.97
C SER A 590 -4.67 17.20 11.61
N GLY A 591 -3.57 16.44 11.57
CA GLY A 591 -2.67 16.37 10.39
C GLY A 591 -3.34 15.89 9.12
N GLY A 592 -4.30 14.96 9.20
CA GLY A 592 -5.04 14.43 8.07
C GLY A 592 -6.32 15.19 7.70
N ALA A 593 -6.71 16.24 8.47
CA ALA A 593 -8.01 16.88 8.29
C ALA A 593 -8.16 17.56 6.92
N LYS A 594 -7.12 18.25 6.43
CA LYS A 594 -7.17 18.93 5.12
C LYS A 594 -7.37 17.94 3.96
N SER A 595 -6.68 16.83 3.96
CA SER A 595 -6.80 15.82 2.92
C SER A 595 -8.16 15.14 2.97
N LEU A 596 -8.68 14.87 4.16
CA LEU A 596 -10.00 14.30 4.36
C LEU A 596 -11.11 15.23 3.87
N LEU A 597 -11.08 16.52 4.24
CA LEU A 597 -11.98 17.59 3.77
C LEU A 597 -11.96 17.71 2.21
N ASN A 598 -10.83 17.41 1.59
CA ASN A 598 -10.69 17.47 0.14
C ASN A 598 -11.16 16.19 -0.59
N SER A 599 -11.22 15.06 0.09
CA SER A 599 -11.45 13.76 -0.53
C SER A 599 -12.79 13.12 -0.21
N VAL A 600 -13.43 13.49 0.90
CA VAL A 600 -14.72 12.94 1.36
C VAL A 600 -15.70 14.08 1.64
N PRO A 601 -16.97 14.00 1.19
CA PRO A 601 -18.00 14.94 1.58
C PRO A 601 -18.25 14.91 3.09
N ILE A 602 -18.22 16.09 3.75
CA ILE A 602 -18.42 16.25 5.19
C ILE A 602 -19.51 17.28 5.41
N ASP A 603 -20.49 16.97 6.28
CA ASP A 603 -21.62 17.87 6.51
C ASP A 603 -21.27 19.01 7.48
N TRP A 604 -20.63 18.64 8.61
CA TRP A 604 -20.15 19.61 9.58
C TRP A 604 -18.87 19.16 10.27
N MET A 605 -18.14 20.14 10.78
CA MET A 605 -16.93 19.96 11.58
C MET A 605 -17.09 20.60 12.95
N LEU A 606 -16.85 19.83 14.01
CA LEU A 606 -16.77 20.29 15.40
C LEU A 606 -15.31 20.39 15.81
N THR A 607 -14.86 21.51 16.33
CA THR A 607 -13.45 21.67 16.65
C THR A 607 -13.21 22.70 17.76
N SER A 608 -12.14 22.47 18.54
CA SER A 608 -11.61 23.47 19.47
C SER A 608 -10.55 24.39 18.84
N VAL A 609 -10.27 24.19 17.53
CA VAL A 609 -9.28 24.96 16.79
C VAL A 609 -9.84 26.35 16.43
N PHE A 610 -9.01 27.39 16.55
CA PHE A 610 -9.42 28.76 16.23
C PHE A 610 -9.70 28.96 14.73
N ALA A 611 -10.58 29.95 14.46
CA ALA A 611 -11.06 30.26 13.10
C ALA A 611 -9.95 30.62 12.10
N GLU A 612 -8.82 31.16 12.56
CA GLU A 612 -7.67 31.53 11.72
C GLU A 612 -6.88 30.34 11.22
N ALA A 613 -7.05 29.19 11.81
CA ALA A 613 -6.30 27.99 11.43
C ALA A 613 -6.63 27.53 10.00
N GLY A 614 -5.61 27.06 9.30
CA GLY A 614 -5.75 26.66 7.91
C GLY A 614 -6.73 25.50 7.66
N ILE A 615 -7.05 24.69 8.69
CA ILE A 615 -8.04 23.61 8.61
C ILE A 615 -9.45 24.20 8.56
N VAL A 616 -9.75 25.17 9.42
CA VAL A 616 -11.06 25.84 9.49
C VAL A 616 -11.32 26.56 8.16
N LYS A 617 -10.34 27.31 7.66
CA LYS A 617 -10.44 27.97 6.34
C LYS A 617 -10.68 26.97 5.19
N THR A 618 -10.06 25.80 5.24
CA THR A 618 -10.30 24.75 4.25
C THR A 618 -11.72 24.20 4.34
N ALA A 619 -12.25 23.98 5.54
CA ALA A 619 -13.62 23.55 5.77
C ALA A 619 -14.63 24.56 5.21
N GLU A 620 -14.44 25.84 5.50
CA GLU A 620 -15.27 26.94 4.99
C GLU A 620 -15.25 27.02 3.46
N GLN A 621 -14.07 26.94 2.84
CA GLN A 621 -13.92 26.91 1.38
C GLN A 621 -14.65 25.73 0.72
N ARG A 622 -14.83 24.63 1.44
CA ARG A 622 -15.58 23.45 1.00
C ARG A 622 -17.06 23.50 1.36
N GLY A 623 -17.52 24.57 2.00
CA GLY A 623 -18.91 24.72 2.46
C GLY A 623 -19.27 23.82 3.64
N VAL A 624 -18.28 23.34 4.39
CA VAL A 624 -18.48 22.52 5.60
C VAL A 624 -18.77 23.45 6.76
N LYS A 625 -19.92 23.24 7.42
CA LYS A 625 -20.31 24.02 8.60
C LYS A 625 -19.37 23.75 9.75
N THR A 626 -18.65 24.75 10.22
CA THR A 626 -17.74 24.64 11.36
C THR A 626 -18.41 25.11 12.64
N LEU A 627 -18.30 24.33 13.72
CA LEU A 627 -18.85 24.58 15.04
C LEU A 627 -17.72 24.54 16.06
N GLY A 628 -17.76 25.48 17.03
CA GLY A 628 -16.85 25.43 18.18
C GLY A 628 -17.27 24.31 19.15
N CYS A 629 -16.29 23.54 19.62
CA CYS A 629 -16.51 22.48 20.59
C CYS A 629 -16.71 23.09 21.99
N ALA A 630 -17.81 22.81 22.65
CA ALA A 630 -18.07 23.30 24.02
C ALA A 630 -18.87 22.30 24.84
N ALA A 631 -18.52 22.14 26.11
CA ALA A 631 -19.24 21.30 27.06
C ALA A 631 -20.73 21.63 27.10
N GLY A 632 -21.57 20.60 27.19
CA GLY A 632 -23.03 20.70 27.18
C GLY A 632 -23.65 20.60 25.78
N GLN A 633 -22.88 20.64 24.69
CA GLN A 633 -23.42 20.32 23.36
C GLN A 633 -23.79 18.83 23.31
N THR A 634 -24.95 18.54 22.71
CA THR A 634 -25.45 17.18 22.55
C THR A 634 -26.20 17.01 21.23
N TRP A 635 -26.12 15.79 20.63
CA TRP A 635 -26.96 15.39 19.50
C TRP A 635 -27.25 13.90 19.54
N ILE A 636 -28.26 13.49 18.83
CA ILE A 636 -28.68 12.10 18.76
C ILE A 636 -28.73 11.67 17.28
N TRP A 637 -28.11 10.56 16.97
CA TRP A 637 -28.19 9.88 15.68
C TRP A 637 -28.61 8.42 15.86
N ASP A 638 -29.67 8.02 15.20
CA ASP A 638 -30.16 6.65 15.22
C ASP A 638 -30.29 6.08 16.66
N ASP A 639 -30.84 6.86 17.61
CA ASP A 639 -30.95 6.54 19.04
C ASP A 639 -29.61 6.38 19.79
N VAL A 640 -28.50 6.77 19.19
CA VAL A 640 -27.19 6.90 19.84
C VAL A 640 -26.97 8.36 20.21
N ARG A 641 -26.62 8.62 21.46
CA ARG A 641 -26.41 9.97 22.01
C ARG A 641 -24.91 10.30 22.02
N PHE A 642 -24.62 11.51 21.63
CA PHE A 642 -23.30 12.12 21.67
C PHE A 642 -23.32 13.35 22.57
N ASP A 643 -22.44 13.40 23.56
CA ASP A 643 -22.32 14.50 24.52
C ASP A 643 -20.89 15.03 24.49
N VAL A 644 -20.73 16.33 24.31
CA VAL A 644 -19.46 17.05 24.47
C VAL A 644 -19.26 17.39 25.94
N LEU A 645 -18.20 16.89 26.56
CA LEU A 645 -17.92 17.05 27.97
C LEU A 645 -16.86 18.11 28.27
N HIS A 646 -16.02 18.45 27.28
CA HIS A 646 -14.92 19.42 27.35
C HIS A 646 -14.61 19.96 25.95
N PRO A 647 -14.07 21.18 25.76
CA PRO A 647 -13.69 22.19 26.76
C PRO A 647 -14.88 23.00 27.23
N ASP A 648 -14.71 23.78 28.32
CA ASP A 648 -15.63 24.84 28.68
C ASP A 648 -15.53 25.98 27.66
N ALA A 649 -16.64 26.67 27.42
CA ALA A 649 -16.66 27.87 26.57
C ALA A 649 -15.71 28.98 27.06
N ALA A 650 -15.49 29.08 28.36
CA ALA A 650 -14.54 30.01 28.94
C ALA A 650 -13.08 29.73 28.58
N ASN A 651 -12.71 28.47 28.32
CA ASN A 651 -11.35 28.09 27.99
C ASN A 651 -10.85 28.73 26.68
N TYR A 652 -11.74 29.19 25.81
CA TYR A 652 -11.37 29.91 24.59
C TYR A 652 -10.83 31.30 24.82
N SER A 653 -11.18 31.93 25.93
CA SER A 653 -10.72 33.27 26.31
C SER A 653 -9.38 33.27 27.05
N GLU A 654 -8.91 32.10 27.49
CA GLU A 654 -7.63 31.93 28.20
C GLU A 654 -6.46 31.75 27.25
N ALA A 655 -5.74 32.82 26.95
CA ALA A 655 -4.61 32.80 26.00
C ALA A 655 -3.44 31.89 26.41
N LYS A 656 -3.34 31.49 27.68
CA LYS A 656 -2.25 30.68 28.23
C LYS A 656 -2.51 29.16 28.23
N LEU A 657 -3.75 28.71 27.93
CA LEU A 657 -4.06 27.30 27.87
C LEU A 657 -3.34 26.59 26.68
N LYS A 658 -2.73 25.44 26.95
CA LYS A 658 -2.15 24.62 25.92
C LYS A 658 -3.22 24.10 24.95
N THR A 659 -2.81 23.66 23.77
CA THR A 659 -3.70 23.02 22.78
C THR A 659 -4.39 21.79 23.36
N ASN A 660 -3.66 20.94 24.10
CA ASN A 660 -4.15 19.73 24.75
C ASN A 660 -5.27 20.02 25.75
N ASP A 661 -5.15 21.09 26.54
CA ASP A 661 -6.13 21.48 27.53
C ASP A 661 -7.45 22.07 26.95
N ARG A 662 -7.50 22.15 25.59
CA ARG A 662 -8.72 22.49 24.84
C ARG A 662 -9.24 21.30 24.05
N SER A 663 -8.73 20.09 24.28
CA SER A 663 -9.17 18.88 23.56
C SER A 663 -10.68 18.67 23.68
N CYS A 664 -11.32 18.43 22.54
CA CYS A 664 -12.75 18.16 22.47
C CYS A 664 -13.04 16.74 22.98
N VAL A 665 -13.56 16.59 24.17
CA VAL A 665 -13.94 15.30 24.77
C VAL A 665 -15.37 14.97 24.41
N VAL A 666 -15.58 13.81 23.79
CA VAL A 666 -16.90 13.36 23.34
C VAL A 666 -17.24 12.00 23.95
N LYS A 667 -18.39 11.92 24.63
CA LYS A 667 -18.97 10.65 25.04
C LYS A 667 -19.99 10.18 24.01
N VAL A 668 -19.90 8.93 23.60
CA VAL A 668 -20.85 8.24 22.72
C VAL A 668 -21.58 7.19 23.53
N SER A 669 -22.91 7.26 23.57
CA SER A 669 -23.74 6.43 24.42
C SER A 669 -24.88 5.76 23.64
N ALA A 670 -24.90 4.44 23.64
CA ALA A 670 -26.06 3.60 23.30
C ALA A 670 -26.80 3.24 24.59
N LYS A 671 -27.90 2.47 24.51
CA LYS A 671 -28.70 2.08 25.68
C LYS A 671 -27.94 1.30 26.74
N SER A 672 -26.99 0.44 26.32
CA SER A 672 -26.29 -0.50 27.20
C SER A 672 -24.77 -0.39 27.13
N PHE A 673 -24.24 0.57 26.37
CA PHE A 673 -22.82 0.66 26.09
C PHE A 673 -22.39 2.09 25.81
N SER A 674 -21.26 2.49 26.36
CA SER A 674 -20.74 3.87 26.19
C SER A 674 -19.23 3.90 26.04
N VAL A 675 -18.76 4.91 25.31
CA VAL A 675 -17.33 5.15 25.06
C VAL A 675 -17.02 6.61 25.32
N LEU A 676 -15.90 6.89 25.98
CA LEU A 676 -15.37 8.21 26.19
C LEU A 676 -14.14 8.43 25.31
N LEU A 677 -14.23 9.38 24.36
CA LEU A 677 -13.16 9.81 23.47
C LEU A 677 -12.54 11.08 24.07
N THR A 678 -11.31 10.99 24.54
CA THR A 678 -10.68 12.01 25.40
C THR A 678 -9.65 12.88 24.70
N ALA A 679 -9.19 12.48 23.50
CA ALA A 679 -8.01 13.07 22.86
C ALA A 679 -6.84 13.22 23.85
N ASP A 680 -6.22 14.39 23.93
CA ASP A 680 -4.99 14.63 24.68
C ASP A 680 -5.17 15.47 25.95
N VAL A 681 -6.34 15.37 26.60
CA VAL A 681 -6.53 16.06 27.89
C VAL A 681 -5.45 15.65 28.90
N GLU A 682 -4.93 16.65 29.62
CA GLU A 682 -3.94 16.47 30.67
C GLU A 682 -4.60 16.54 32.05
N ALA A 683 -3.85 16.29 33.11
CA ALA A 683 -4.34 16.22 34.52
C ALA A 683 -5.18 17.40 34.96
N MET A 684 -4.84 18.61 34.49
CA MET A 684 -5.62 19.83 34.79
C MET A 684 -7.03 19.75 34.20
N SER A 685 -7.15 19.41 32.93
CA SER A 685 -8.43 19.26 32.25
C SER A 685 -9.21 18.05 32.76
N GLU A 686 -8.54 16.96 33.18
CA GLU A 686 -9.19 15.83 33.85
C GLU A 686 -9.84 16.27 35.17
N ALA A 687 -9.16 17.10 35.99
CA ALA A 687 -9.69 17.64 37.24
C ALA A 687 -10.89 18.59 36.97
N ASP A 688 -10.79 19.47 35.97
CA ASP A 688 -11.89 20.38 35.57
C ASP A 688 -13.14 19.58 35.12
N ILE A 689 -12.95 18.48 34.38
CA ILE A 689 -14.06 17.61 33.96
C ILE A 689 -14.71 16.97 35.19
N ILE A 690 -13.92 16.43 36.13
CA ILE A 690 -14.45 15.81 37.36
C ILE A 690 -15.24 16.83 38.19
N GLU A 691 -14.68 18.01 38.38
CA GLU A 691 -15.33 19.10 39.15
C GLU A 691 -16.65 19.52 38.51
N ARG A 692 -16.68 19.73 37.18
CA ARG A 692 -17.87 20.12 36.43
C ARG A 692 -19.02 19.15 36.58
N TYR A 693 -18.73 17.86 36.58
CA TYR A 693 -19.72 16.80 36.69
C TYR A 693 -19.82 16.18 38.10
N ALA A 694 -19.27 16.83 39.12
CA ALA A 694 -19.34 16.35 40.52
C ALA A 694 -20.76 16.14 41.04
N ALA A 695 -21.73 16.94 40.59
CA ALA A 695 -23.14 16.76 40.92
C ALA A 695 -23.82 15.59 40.15
N HIS A 696 -23.25 15.16 39.04
CA HIS A 696 -23.78 14.14 38.13
C HIS A 696 -22.66 13.20 37.67
N PRO A 697 -22.02 12.44 38.59
CA PRO A 697 -20.86 11.66 38.26
C PRO A 697 -21.17 10.52 37.28
N GLU A 698 -22.41 10.09 37.13
CA GLU A 698 -22.87 9.11 36.15
C GLU A 698 -22.66 9.57 34.71
N VAL A 699 -22.54 10.85 34.45
CA VAL A 699 -22.27 11.43 33.13
C VAL A 699 -20.88 10.98 32.61
N LEU A 700 -19.89 10.83 33.50
CA LEU A 700 -18.54 10.43 33.15
C LEU A 700 -18.39 8.93 32.96
N LYS A 701 -19.21 8.10 33.64
CA LYS A 701 -19.09 6.63 33.58
C LYS A 701 -19.20 6.14 32.15
N SER A 702 -18.24 5.36 31.73
CA SER A 702 -18.15 4.83 30.37
C SER A 702 -17.54 3.44 30.35
N ASP A 703 -18.10 2.53 29.53
CA ASP A 703 -17.62 1.14 29.44
C ASP A 703 -16.22 1.08 28.80
N VAL A 704 -15.94 1.95 27.84
CA VAL A 704 -14.63 2.04 27.19
C VAL A 704 -14.07 3.45 27.33
N LEU A 705 -12.82 3.53 27.73
CA LEU A 705 -12.07 4.76 27.80
C LEU A 705 -10.98 4.76 26.73
N MET A 706 -11.02 5.70 25.81
CA MET A 706 -9.87 6.02 25.00
C MET A 706 -8.86 6.74 25.89
N MET A 707 -7.70 6.13 26.10
CA MET A 707 -6.72 6.60 27.08
C MET A 707 -6.20 7.99 26.69
N PRO A 708 -6.31 8.99 27.59
CA PRO A 708 -5.88 10.35 27.30
C PRO A 708 -4.39 10.44 26.95
N HIS A 709 -4.07 11.34 26.02
CA HIS A 709 -2.72 11.73 25.63
C HIS A 709 -1.79 10.54 25.38
N HIS A 710 -2.31 9.53 24.68
CA HIS A 710 -1.60 8.30 24.30
C HIS A 710 -0.91 7.58 25.48
N GLY A 711 -1.38 7.78 26.70
CA GLY A 711 -0.75 7.24 27.91
C GLY A 711 0.50 8.01 28.34
N SER A 712 0.51 9.33 28.16
CA SER A 712 1.52 10.22 28.73
C SER A 712 1.43 10.26 30.27
N LEU A 713 2.57 10.51 30.94
CA LEU A 713 2.59 10.71 32.40
C LEU A 713 1.79 11.92 32.87
N THR A 714 1.50 12.88 31.96
CA THR A 714 0.74 14.10 32.24
C THR A 714 -0.77 13.86 32.30
N SER A 715 -1.25 12.65 32.02
CA SER A 715 -2.67 12.30 31.91
C SER A 715 -3.01 11.01 32.65
N SER A 716 -4.27 10.58 32.55
CA SER A 716 -4.81 9.35 33.17
C SER A 716 -4.60 9.36 34.69
N THR A 717 -5.02 10.42 35.34
CA THR A 717 -4.96 10.52 36.80
C THR A 717 -5.79 9.41 37.45
N PRO A 718 -5.39 8.88 38.61
CA PRO A 718 -6.17 7.89 39.33
C PRO A 718 -7.62 8.30 39.53
N GLU A 719 -7.84 9.57 39.89
CA GLU A 719 -9.15 10.17 40.14
C GLU A 719 -10.01 10.16 38.86
N PHE A 720 -9.41 10.47 37.69
CA PHE A 720 -10.13 10.43 36.43
C PHE A 720 -10.51 9.02 36.02
N ILE A 721 -9.60 8.05 36.17
CA ILE A 721 -9.89 6.63 35.88
C ILE A 721 -11.04 6.14 36.78
N GLU A 722 -11.04 6.51 38.06
CA GLU A 722 -12.10 6.13 39.01
C GLU A 722 -13.45 6.79 38.69
N ALA A 723 -13.44 8.06 38.28
CA ALA A 723 -14.65 8.80 37.88
C ALA A 723 -15.30 8.17 36.63
N VAL A 724 -14.48 7.80 35.64
CA VAL A 724 -14.95 7.15 34.41
C VAL A 724 -15.30 5.68 34.64
N ALA A 725 -14.58 4.99 35.51
CA ALA A 725 -14.75 3.56 35.88
C ALA A 725 -14.87 2.63 34.64
N PRO A 726 -13.92 2.67 33.70
CA PRO A 726 -14.03 1.91 32.45
C PRO A 726 -13.81 0.42 32.67
N LYS A 727 -14.50 -0.40 31.87
CA LYS A 727 -14.29 -1.84 31.80
C LYS A 727 -13.14 -2.23 30.85
N LEU A 728 -12.80 -1.32 29.94
CA LEU A 728 -11.75 -1.47 28.93
C LEU A 728 -11.12 -0.10 28.64
N ALA A 729 -9.81 -0.05 28.57
CA ALA A 729 -9.08 1.11 28.04
C ALA A 729 -8.48 0.77 26.66
N VAL A 730 -8.48 1.73 25.74
CA VAL A 730 -7.89 1.58 24.42
C VAL A 730 -6.93 2.73 24.16
N ILE A 731 -5.77 2.42 23.58
CA ILE A 731 -4.72 3.39 23.27
C ILE A 731 -4.44 3.41 21.78
N ASN A 732 -4.41 4.61 21.20
CA ASN A 732 -3.71 4.85 19.96
C ASN A 732 -2.25 5.15 20.26
N ALA A 733 -1.35 4.27 19.84
CA ALA A 733 0.08 4.45 20.03
C ALA A 733 0.85 3.95 18.82
N GLY A 734 1.95 4.61 18.51
CA GLY A 734 2.86 4.17 17.46
C GLY A 734 3.86 3.14 17.97
N TYR A 735 4.12 2.10 17.19
CA TYR A 735 5.12 1.09 17.52
C TYR A 735 6.49 1.71 17.79
N ARG A 736 7.01 1.48 19.01
CA ARG A 736 8.27 2.04 19.50
C ARG A 736 8.41 3.53 19.17
N ASN A 737 7.37 4.31 19.51
CA ASN A 737 7.35 5.74 19.24
C ASN A 737 8.43 6.49 20.05
N ARG A 738 8.84 7.65 19.55
CA ARG A 738 9.92 8.47 20.14
C ARG A 738 9.61 9.03 21.54
N PHE A 739 8.33 9.11 21.90
CA PHE A 739 7.88 9.64 23.19
C PHE A 739 7.90 8.56 24.28
N GLY A 740 7.98 7.29 23.88
CA GLY A 740 7.89 6.14 24.76
C GLY A 740 6.49 5.97 25.37
N HIS A 741 5.45 6.38 24.64
CA HIS A 741 4.05 6.19 25.04
C HIS A 741 3.55 4.82 24.58
N PRO A 742 2.65 4.18 25.36
CA PRO A 742 2.25 4.52 26.72
C PRO A 742 3.39 4.31 27.73
N ARG A 743 3.43 5.14 28.73
CA ARG A 743 4.41 5.03 29.85
C ARG A 743 4.00 3.93 30.81
N ASP A 744 4.99 3.16 31.30
CA ASP A 744 4.74 2.05 32.24
C ASP A 744 3.99 2.52 33.50
N GLY A 745 4.35 3.70 34.05
CA GLY A 745 3.66 4.26 35.22
C GLY A 745 2.20 4.63 34.97
N VAL A 746 1.77 4.89 33.71
CA VAL A 746 0.37 5.07 33.36
C VAL A 746 -0.33 3.72 33.22
N LEU A 747 0.31 2.77 32.54
CA LEU A 747 -0.25 1.43 32.38
C LEU A 747 -0.49 0.76 33.73
N SER A 748 0.42 0.92 34.70
CA SER A 748 0.27 0.36 36.06
C SER A 748 -1.03 0.83 36.74
N ARG A 749 -1.47 2.10 36.52
CA ARG A 749 -2.72 2.62 37.10
C ARG A 749 -3.95 1.84 36.64
N TYR A 750 -3.97 1.35 35.40
CA TYR A 750 -5.06 0.53 34.84
C TYR A 750 -4.94 -0.92 35.33
N VAL A 751 -3.73 -1.48 35.34
CA VAL A 751 -3.46 -2.84 35.81
C VAL A 751 -3.86 -2.99 37.30
N GLU A 752 -3.49 -2.06 38.13
CA GLU A 752 -3.85 -2.04 39.57
C GLU A 752 -5.38 -2.04 39.80
N ARG A 753 -6.14 -1.52 38.83
CA ARG A 753 -7.61 -1.50 38.85
C ARG A 753 -8.26 -2.66 38.08
N ASN A 754 -7.46 -3.62 37.62
CA ASN A 754 -7.88 -4.74 36.78
C ASN A 754 -8.63 -4.28 35.50
N ILE A 755 -8.22 -3.16 34.89
CA ILE A 755 -8.77 -2.66 33.65
C ILE A 755 -7.89 -3.15 32.50
N PRO A 756 -8.39 -4.01 31.60
CA PRO A 756 -7.63 -4.46 30.44
C PRO A 756 -7.34 -3.28 29.49
N VAL A 757 -6.17 -3.32 28.84
CA VAL A 757 -5.72 -2.27 27.93
C VAL A 757 -5.44 -2.87 26.56
N LEU A 758 -6.10 -2.36 25.52
CA LEU A 758 -5.81 -2.68 24.12
C LEU A 758 -5.00 -1.55 23.47
N ARG A 759 -4.02 -1.91 22.63
CA ARG A 759 -3.08 -0.98 22.01
C ARG A 759 -3.08 -1.16 20.50
N THR A 760 -3.16 -0.07 19.73
CA THR A 760 -3.16 -0.17 18.26
C THR A 760 -1.83 -0.64 17.71
N ASP A 761 -0.70 -0.32 18.35
CA ASP A 761 0.63 -0.80 17.94
C ASP A 761 0.83 -2.32 18.11
N TRP A 762 0.02 -2.98 18.95
CA TRP A 762 0.06 -4.44 19.16
C TRP A 762 -1.05 -5.19 18.44
N HIS A 763 -2.26 -4.60 18.41
CA HIS A 763 -3.46 -5.27 17.93
C HIS A 763 -3.89 -4.81 16.52
N GLY A 764 -3.25 -3.76 15.99
CA GLY A 764 -3.75 -3.06 14.80
C GLY A 764 -5.01 -2.28 15.13
N ALA A 765 -5.83 -1.99 14.14
CA ALA A 765 -7.13 -1.35 14.36
C ALA A 765 -8.00 -2.19 15.30
N ILE A 766 -8.67 -1.51 16.22
CA ILE A 766 -9.55 -2.12 17.23
C ILE A 766 -10.98 -1.73 16.90
N THR A 767 -11.81 -2.71 16.57
CA THR A 767 -13.22 -2.51 16.27
C THR A 767 -14.06 -3.04 17.42
N ILE A 768 -14.94 -2.20 17.96
CA ILE A 768 -15.86 -2.51 19.05
C ILE A 768 -17.28 -2.32 18.52
N ASN A 769 -18.09 -3.38 18.57
CA ASN A 769 -19.49 -3.33 18.20
C ASN A 769 -20.35 -3.48 19.47
N SER A 770 -21.30 -2.55 19.64
CA SER A 770 -22.31 -2.62 20.69
C SER A 770 -23.58 -3.27 20.15
N ALA A 771 -23.62 -4.59 19.98
CA ALA A 771 -24.77 -5.28 19.40
C ALA A 771 -25.55 -6.06 20.48
N GLN A 772 -26.88 -5.83 20.64
CA GLN A 772 -27.81 -6.61 21.45
C GLN A 772 -27.33 -6.90 22.89
N GLY A 773 -26.63 -5.94 23.51
CA GLY A 773 -26.08 -6.10 24.87
C GLY A 773 -24.80 -6.95 24.96
N LEU A 774 -24.30 -7.46 23.83
CA LEU A 774 -23.02 -8.12 23.70
C LEU A 774 -22.03 -7.15 23.05
N THR A 775 -20.89 -6.96 23.69
CA THR A 775 -19.79 -6.20 23.11
C THR A 775 -18.83 -7.16 22.43
N THR A 776 -18.68 -7.05 21.11
CA THR A 776 -17.67 -7.82 20.37
C THR A 776 -16.49 -6.94 20.05
N ILE A 777 -15.29 -7.44 20.31
CA ILE A 777 -14.04 -6.72 20.05
C ILE A 777 -13.26 -7.50 19.01
N ALA A 778 -12.98 -6.84 17.87
CA ALA A 778 -12.12 -7.39 16.84
C ALA A 778 -10.81 -6.61 16.79
N LYS A 779 -9.70 -7.34 16.75
CA LYS A 779 -8.34 -6.81 16.67
C LYS A 779 -7.80 -7.18 15.29
N GLU A 780 -7.39 -6.23 14.49
CA GLU A 780 -7.05 -6.48 13.08
C GLU A 780 -5.87 -7.45 12.91
N ARG A 781 -4.85 -7.37 13.77
CA ARG A 781 -3.69 -8.31 13.71
C ARG A 781 -4.07 -9.74 14.13
N ASP A 782 -5.15 -9.93 14.86
CA ASP A 782 -5.67 -11.26 15.23
C ASP A 782 -6.61 -11.83 14.15
N THR A 783 -7.39 -10.98 13.49
CA THR A 783 -8.31 -11.40 12.41
C THR A 783 -7.58 -11.66 11.11
N ARG A 784 -6.53 -10.89 10.80
CA ARG A 784 -5.73 -11.00 9.59
C ARG A 784 -4.35 -11.60 9.87
N GLN A 785 -4.32 -12.78 10.46
CA GLN A 785 -3.06 -13.45 10.77
C GLN A 785 -2.32 -13.90 9.50
N ARG A 786 -1.04 -13.51 9.38
CA ARG A 786 -0.11 -13.95 8.35
C ARG A 786 1.25 -14.21 8.98
N TYR A 787 2.04 -15.11 8.41
CA TYR A 787 3.34 -15.49 8.97
C TYR A 787 4.37 -14.34 8.99
N TRP A 788 4.15 -13.26 8.23
CA TRP A 788 5.03 -12.09 8.20
C TRP A 788 4.58 -10.96 9.13
N VAL A 789 3.37 -11.02 9.67
CA VAL A 789 2.87 -10.00 10.60
C VAL A 789 3.64 -10.10 11.89
N ASP A 790 4.32 -9.01 12.26
CA ASP A 790 5.06 -8.94 13.51
C ASP A 790 4.09 -9.02 14.69
N ARG A 791 4.42 -9.90 15.63
CA ARG A 791 3.66 -10.06 16.87
C ARG A 791 4.57 -9.65 18.00
N PRO A 792 4.14 -8.74 18.87
CA PRO A 792 4.87 -8.43 20.09
C PRO A 792 5.13 -9.72 20.88
N ASP A 793 6.31 -9.83 21.48
CA ASP A 793 6.64 -10.96 22.32
C ASP A 793 5.61 -11.06 23.46
N PRO A 794 5.08 -12.26 23.77
CA PRO A 794 4.25 -12.45 24.96
C PRO A 794 4.90 -11.95 26.25
N ALA A 795 6.24 -11.95 26.34
CA ALA A 795 6.99 -11.36 27.46
C ALA A 795 6.88 -9.83 27.51
N ASP A 796 6.73 -9.16 26.37
CA ASP A 796 6.46 -7.72 26.27
C ASP A 796 4.97 -7.38 26.54
N ARG A 797 4.12 -8.41 26.55
CA ARG A 797 2.68 -8.32 26.88
C ARG A 797 2.42 -8.38 28.39
N ARG A 798 3.38 -7.99 29.21
CA ARG A 798 3.22 -8.02 30.68
C ARG A 798 1.91 -7.40 31.10
N PRO A 799 1.32 -7.82 32.20
CA PRO A 799 -0.08 -8.17 32.48
C PRO A 799 -1.06 -7.04 32.13
N ILE A 800 -1.29 -6.85 30.88
CA ILE A 800 -2.21 -5.82 30.34
C ILE A 800 -3.43 -6.48 29.69
N GLU A 801 -3.38 -7.81 29.49
CA GLU A 801 -4.51 -8.60 28.97
C GLU A 801 -5.35 -9.20 30.07
#